data_a4ae2695f9c42dbfb801e4640260445f
#
_entry.id   a4ae2695f9c42dbfb801e4640260445f
#
_cell.length_a   1.000
_cell.length_b   1.000
_cell.length_c   1.000
_cell.angle_alpha   90.00
_cell.angle_beta   90.00
_cell.angle_gamma   90.00
#
_symmetry.space_group_name_H-M   'P 1'
#
loop_
_entity.id
_entity.type
_entity.pdbx_description
1 polymer ?
#
loop_
_entity_poly.entity_id
_entity_poly.type
_entity_poly.pdbx_seq_one_letter_code
_entity_poly.pdbx_strand_id
1 'polypeptide(L)'
;MRYLYIIFSLLVIDQLYAQDCNYSFFGEVIDLHLNEGLSGAKVTIDNNSFVVSNLKGEFSIEGICEGEHELTISHPNCKVITVNIDIPRIGAKKIYLEHHITELEEIIVSTNSNKKESLTSIEDVIYREKILDFKSKNFGDVLEQFSGVYSFKMGNNIVKPVLHGLTGSRVGIINNGIRLQDNEWGADHAPSIDLSNIDAIQLIKGVGTLRYAGDAVAGLIKTKSSRSLVIDSLYGYGSIGYTDNGEANYLISKIKKSSSNGNNLEATVSLKSNGDYESPNYFLSNTSAKKIATSVSFSKNKIIKEWGARYTFFRNDIGILKSAHVGTLGDLARAINSQDPLVINPYSREIDNPKQENIHHNFSFFYKSRTTKNLKCDFQYSYQSNNRKEYDLRRGEFRDVEALNILLQTHDLLFDTFYSKNKDFVLKSGLSFQFQDNYSNPRTGTKRLIPDHNRSKFGVYGITEYNYSNDFKIEFGTRFDFDKIDAKKYYRISDWEYNNYNEDFSSTIIEETSTLKYLTRQIRNFSNFSSTFGAKKILKNGLSTTINLSYSTRSPNASELFSDGLHHSLATIELGDLRMKQEKGLKLLLSLEKSNDRLNYSLTLYNSKIKNFIILQPTVDGFDLTRRGAFLKRKYRGIPIVHMRGFDFDFGVNFSPTIVFKTSSSFLEAFEDDGTPLVDMPPFNLKNQLDFTVFKSHPLLIRLSSEFVAQQNNFPYQNFMYNFIEEGVILQKEVDISSPPSSYNLLNFELKKNFFGNLDFRIYVENVFNINYRNYLNRLRFFSSEVGRISGIELNYTF
;
A
#
# COMPACT_ATOMS: atom_id res chain seq x y z
N MET A 1 9.23 73.58 -46.06
CA MET A 1 9.31 72.68 -44.92
C MET A 1 8.36 73.00 -43.77
N ARG A 2 7.67 74.15 -43.69
CA ARG A 2 6.74 74.52 -42.59
C ARG A 2 5.31 73.94 -42.76
N TYR A 3 4.93 73.56 -43.94
CA TYR A 3 3.60 72.99 -44.24
C TYR A 3 3.57 71.46 -44.22
N LEU A 4 4.72 70.78 -44.19
CA LEU A 4 4.81 69.35 -44.15
C LEU A 4 4.59 68.78 -42.72
N TYR A 5 4.87 69.58 -41.67
CA TYR A 5 4.66 69.21 -40.27
C TYR A 5 3.19 69.33 -39.82
N ILE A 6 2.41 70.22 -40.50
CA ILE A 6 0.96 70.34 -40.17
C ILE A 6 0.16 69.20 -40.77
N ILE A 7 0.59 68.67 -41.95
CA ILE A 7 -0.08 67.49 -42.55
C ILE A 7 0.28 66.20 -41.82
N PHE A 8 1.50 66.10 -41.25
CA PHE A 8 1.91 64.92 -40.46
C PHE A 8 1.28 64.89 -39.03
N SER A 9 0.96 66.07 -38.46
CA SER A 9 0.28 66.15 -37.16
C SER A 9 -1.25 65.95 -37.26
N LEU A 10 -1.83 66.01 -38.47
CA LEU A 10 -3.25 65.72 -38.70
C LEU A 10 -3.53 64.22 -39.10
N LEU A 11 -2.48 63.42 -39.35
CA LEU A 11 -2.58 61.95 -39.66
C LEU A 11 -2.36 61.07 -38.44
N VAL A 12 -2.09 61.60 -37.24
CA VAL A 12 -1.95 60.84 -35.96
C VAL A 12 -3.08 61.25 -35.01
N ILE A 13 -4.29 61.50 -35.52
CA ILE A 13 -5.48 61.37 -34.74
C ILE A 13 -5.96 59.96 -34.92
N ASP A 14 -5.22 59.00 -34.29
CA ASP A 14 -5.83 57.73 -33.99
C ASP A 14 -7.14 57.98 -33.25
N GLN A 15 -8.22 57.49 -33.83
CA GLN A 15 -9.55 57.51 -33.22
C GLN A 15 -9.41 56.81 -31.84
N LEU A 16 -9.35 57.62 -30.78
CA LEU A 16 -9.68 57.18 -29.43
C LEU A 16 -11.16 56.75 -29.50
N TYR A 17 -11.43 55.54 -29.93
CA TYR A 17 -12.68 54.87 -29.64
C TYR A 17 -12.76 54.77 -28.13
N ALA A 18 -13.54 55.62 -27.51
CA ALA A 18 -13.98 55.42 -26.15
C ALA A 18 -14.71 54.08 -26.13
N GLN A 19 -14.13 53.08 -25.56
CA GLN A 19 -14.74 51.78 -25.37
C GLN A 19 -16.03 52.01 -24.57
N ASP A 20 -17.16 51.53 -25.08
CA ASP A 20 -18.44 51.65 -24.41
C ASP A 20 -18.48 50.68 -23.25
N CYS A 21 -18.17 51.16 -22.04
CA CYS A 21 -18.07 50.35 -20.79
C CYS A 21 -19.43 50.35 -20.07
N ASN A 22 -20.54 50.04 -20.78
CA ASN A 22 -21.90 50.06 -20.26
C ASN A 22 -22.48 48.66 -20.03
N TYR A 23 -21.68 47.64 -20.13
CA TYR A 23 -22.16 46.26 -19.93
C TYR A 23 -22.19 45.86 -18.46
N SER A 24 -23.08 44.94 -18.13
CA SER A 24 -23.16 44.32 -16.81
C SER A 24 -22.92 42.79 -16.91
N PHE A 25 -22.17 42.24 -15.99
CA PHE A 25 -21.91 40.82 -15.90
C PHE A 25 -22.59 40.27 -14.64
N PHE A 26 -23.39 39.21 -14.81
CA PHE A 26 -24.05 38.51 -13.72
C PHE A 26 -23.45 37.12 -13.53
N GLY A 27 -23.18 36.73 -12.29
CA GLY A 27 -22.65 35.43 -11.96
C GLY A 27 -23.16 34.91 -10.63
N GLU A 28 -22.97 33.62 -10.44
CA GLU A 28 -23.23 32.91 -9.19
C GLU A 28 -22.01 32.14 -8.80
N VAL A 29 -21.49 32.39 -7.60
CA VAL A 29 -20.36 31.62 -7.02
C VAL A 29 -20.95 30.46 -6.22
N ILE A 30 -20.61 29.23 -6.61
CA ILE A 30 -21.21 28.02 -6.09
C ILE A 30 -20.09 27.17 -5.46
N ASP A 31 -20.41 26.58 -4.32
CA ASP A 31 -19.55 25.56 -3.71
C ASP A 31 -19.51 24.29 -4.58
N LEU A 32 -18.32 23.88 -5.01
CA LEU A 32 -18.12 22.71 -5.88
C LEU A 32 -18.62 21.39 -5.25
N HIS A 33 -18.61 21.30 -3.92
CA HIS A 33 -18.98 20.09 -3.17
C HIS A 33 -20.41 20.11 -2.67
N LEU A 34 -20.90 21.30 -2.26
CA LEU A 34 -22.23 21.46 -1.68
C LEU A 34 -23.28 21.80 -2.73
N ASN A 35 -22.83 22.30 -3.89
CA ASN A 35 -23.69 22.89 -4.95
C ASN A 35 -24.65 23.96 -4.41
N GLU A 36 -24.20 24.72 -3.39
CA GLU A 36 -24.89 25.85 -2.79
C GLU A 36 -24.15 27.14 -3.10
N GLY A 37 -24.89 28.24 -3.17
CA GLY A 37 -24.32 29.58 -3.38
C GLY A 37 -23.37 29.97 -2.24
N LEU A 38 -22.15 30.41 -2.57
CA LEU A 38 -21.14 30.89 -1.61
C LEU A 38 -21.34 32.39 -1.34
N SER A 39 -21.86 32.69 -0.15
CA SER A 39 -21.98 34.04 0.35
C SER A 39 -20.63 34.61 0.78
N GLY A 40 -20.36 35.88 0.43
CA GLY A 40 -19.12 36.56 0.84
C GLY A 40 -17.91 36.26 -0.05
N ALA A 41 -18.09 35.61 -1.20
CA ALA A 41 -17.02 35.46 -2.18
C ALA A 41 -16.67 36.80 -2.83
N LYS A 42 -15.40 37.19 -2.79
CA LYS A 42 -14.88 38.37 -3.45
C LYS A 42 -14.56 38.06 -4.89
N VAL A 43 -15.24 38.73 -5.83
CA VAL A 43 -15.04 38.61 -7.27
C VAL A 43 -14.36 39.89 -7.76
N THR A 44 -13.12 39.79 -8.23
CA THR A 44 -12.32 40.91 -8.75
C THR A 44 -12.23 40.79 -10.26
N ILE A 45 -12.45 41.89 -11.00
CA ILE A 45 -12.28 41.96 -12.44
C ILE A 45 -11.04 42.77 -12.78
N ASP A 46 -10.16 42.23 -13.64
CA ASP A 46 -8.93 42.83 -14.16
C ASP A 46 -8.02 43.45 -13.07
N ASN A 47 -8.11 42.92 -11.85
CA ASN A 47 -7.44 43.43 -10.64
C ASN A 47 -7.77 44.89 -10.25
N ASN A 48 -8.83 45.49 -10.81
CA ASN A 48 -9.17 46.92 -10.58
C ASN A 48 -10.37 47.09 -9.63
N SER A 49 -11.46 46.38 -9.84
CA SER A 49 -12.67 46.51 -9.03
C SER A 49 -13.13 45.16 -8.50
N PHE A 50 -13.87 45.19 -7.39
CA PHE A 50 -14.41 43.95 -6.84
C PHE A 50 -15.84 44.10 -6.35
N VAL A 51 -16.56 42.98 -6.38
CA VAL A 51 -17.88 42.86 -5.76
C VAL A 51 -17.87 41.66 -4.83
N VAL A 52 -18.87 41.57 -3.93
CA VAL A 52 -19.00 40.44 -2.98
C VAL A 52 -20.34 39.75 -3.23
N SER A 53 -20.34 38.45 -3.31
CA SER A 53 -21.54 37.65 -3.52
C SER A 53 -22.51 37.74 -2.33
N ASN A 54 -23.81 37.73 -2.63
CA ASN A 54 -24.89 37.75 -1.67
C ASN A 54 -25.11 36.38 -0.98
N LEU A 55 -26.13 36.26 -0.13
CA LEU A 55 -26.46 35.01 0.59
C LEU A 55 -26.77 33.81 -0.31
N LYS A 56 -27.08 34.04 -1.57
CA LYS A 56 -27.32 32.99 -2.58
C LYS A 56 -26.11 32.74 -3.48
N GLY A 57 -24.98 33.43 -3.22
CA GLY A 57 -23.78 33.34 -4.07
C GLY A 57 -23.83 34.22 -5.32
N GLU A 58 -24.93 34.98 -5.53
CA GLU A 58 -25.11 35.81 -6.72
C GLU A 58 -24.33 37.12 -6.60
N PHE A 59 -23.77 37.61 -7.73
CA PHE A 59 -23.09 38.91 -7.82
C PHE A 59 -23.35 39.57 -9.18
N SER A 60 -23.21 40.88 -9.21
CA SER A 60 -23.29 41.72 -10.42
C SER A 60 -22.12 42.69 -10.46
N ILE A 61 -21.50 42.81 -11.62
CA ILE A 61 -20.47 43.80 -11.90
C ILE A 61 -21.00 44.68 -13.01
N GLU A 62 -21.07 45.97 -12.81
CA GLU A 62 -21.57 46.96 -13.76
C GLU A 62 -20.42 47.81 -14.30
N GLY A 63 -20.61 48.42 -15.46
CA GLY A 63 -19.63 49.31 -16.06
C GLY A 63 -18.44 48.60 -16.69
N ILE A 64 -18.62 47.36 -17.25
CA ILE A 64 -17.61 46.60 -17.92
C ILE A 64 -17.55 46.97 -19.39
N CYS A 65 -16.35 47.05 -19.95
CA CYS A 65 -16.16 47.31 -21.37
C CYS A 65 -16.35 46.01 -22.20
N GLU A 66 -16.52 46.15 -23.51
CA GLU A 66 -16.58 45.02 -24.41
C GLU A 66 -15.15 44.38 -24.55
N GLY A 67 -15.07 43.03 -24.50
CA GLY A 67 -13.83 42.27 -24.66
C GLY A 67 -13.63 41.14 -23.67
N GLU A 68 -12.45 40.57 -23.71
CA GLU A 68 -12.00 39.54 -22.74
C GLU A 68 -11.57 40.19 -21.42
N HIS A 69 -12.10 39.66 -20.32
CA HIS A 69 -11.81 40.11 -18.95
C HIS A 69 -11.41 38.91 -18.06
N GLU A 70 -10.52 39.16 -17.13
CA GLU A 70 -10.10 38.17 -16.15
C GLU A 70 -10.84 38.39 -14.82
N LEU A 71 -11.61 37.37 -14.41
CA LEU A 71 -12.23 37.33 -13.09
C LEU A 71 -11.41 36.53 -12.12
N THR A 72 -10.92 37.15 -11.06
CA THR A 72 -10.31 36.43 -9.92
C THR A 72 -11.33 36.32 -8.80
N ILE A 73 -11.68 35.07 -8.41
CA ILE A 73 -12.63 34.78 -7.37
C ILE A 73 -11.92 34.19 -6.15
N SER A 74 -12.13 34.84 -5.01
CA SER A 74 -11.54 34.40 -3.73
C SER A 74 -12.61 34.33 -2.64
N HIS A 75 -12.53 33.31 -1.80
CA HIS A 75 -13.35 33.16 -0.61
C HIS A 75 -12.47 32.65 0.53
N PRO A 76 -12.69 33.07 1.82
CA PRO A 76 -11.81 32.68 2.92
C PRO A 76 -11.58 31.17 3.08
N ASN A 77 -12.55 30.36 2.65
CA ASN A 77 -12.53 28.91 2.78
C ASN A 77 -12.33 28.18 1.45
N CYS A 78 -11.92 28.85 0.36
CA CYS A 78 -11.82 28.28 -0.97
C CYS A 78 -10.48 28.60 -1.61
N LYS A 79 -10.02 27.73 -2.52
CA LYS A 79 -8.89 28.04 -3.38
C LYS A 79 -9.26 29.17 -4.33
N VAL A 80 -8.41 30.19 -4.45
CA VAL A 80 -8.57 31.27 -5.42
C VAL A 80 -8.53 30.68 -6.83
N ILE A 81 -9.48 31.06 -7.68
CA ILE A 81 -9.49 30.69 -9.09
C ILE A 81 -9.56 31.94 -9.97
N THR A 82 -9.01 31.81 -11.16
CA THR A 82 -9.07 32.83 -12.21
C THR A 82 -9.81 32.25 -13.41
N VAL A 83 -10.74 33.02 -13.96
CA VAL A 83 -11.62 32.61 -15.07
C VAL A 83 -11.74 33.74 -16.09
N ASN A 84 -11.47 33.48 -17.36
CA ASN A 84 -11.69 34.44 -18.44
C ASN A 84 -13.18 34.46 -18.82
N ILE A 85 -13.65 35.65 -19.10
CA ILE A 85 -15.00 35.92 -19.59
C ILE A 85 -14.95 36.88 -20.78
N ASP A 86 -15.84 36.67 -21.74
CA ASP A 86 -16.05 37.57 -22.86
C ASP A 86 -17.31 38.42 -22.61
N ILE A 87 -17.24 39.71 -22.84
CA ILE A 87 -18.35 40.66 -22.72
C ILE A 87 -18.64 41.22 -24.15
N PRO A 88 -19.90 41.31 -24.61
CA PRO A 88 -21.17 41.04 -23.89
C PRO A 88 -21.51 39.55 -23.80
N ARG A 89 -22.11 39.15 -22.67
CA ARG A 89 -22.57 37.80 -22.44
C ARG A 89 -24.05 37.76 -22.03
N ILE A 90 -24.80 36.82 -22.61
CA ILE A 90 -26.20 36.59 -22.24
C ILE A 90 -26.25 35.50 -21.16
N GLY A 91 -26.90 35.84 -20.02
CA GLY A 91 -27.15 34.94 -18.89
C GLY A 91 -26.06 34.94 -17.82
N ALA A 92 -26.43 34.49 -16.62
CA ALA A 92 -25.52 34.41 -15.49
C ALA A 92 -24.53 33.22 -15.64
N LYS A 93 -23.26 33.44 -15.34
CA LYS A 93 -22.22 32.39 -15.34
C LYS A 93 -22.13 31.78 -13.94
N LYS A 94 -22.25 30.45 -13.85
CA LYS A 94 -21.96 29.70 -12.64
C LYS A 94 -20.45 29.45 -12.52
N ILE A 95 -19.89 29.87 -11.40
CA ILE A 95 -18.47 29.74 -11.10
C ILE A 95 -18.33 28.88 -9.86
N TYR A 96 -17.69 27.72 -10.01
CA TYR A 96 -17.53 26.76 -8.94
C TYR A 96 -16.21 27.00 -8.23
N LEU A 97 -16.27 27.30 -6.94
CA LEU A 97 -15.12 27.30 -6.05
C LEU A 97 -15.04 25.98 -5.33
N GLU A 98 -13.87 25.41 -5.29
CA GLU A 98 -13.57 24.30 -4.41
C GLU A 98 -13.52 24.84 -2.98
N HIS A 99 -14.69 24.83 -2.33
CA HIS A 99 -14.75 25.03 -0.90
C HIS A 99 -14.11 23.82 -0.25
N HIS A 100 -13.04 24.05 0.49
CA HIS A 100 -12.58 23.04 1.41
C HIS A 100 -13.70 22.83 2.40
N ILE A 101 -14.60 21.86 2.10
CA ILE A 101 -15.42 21.31 3.15
C ILE A 101 -14.40 20.96 4.21
N THR A 102 -14.37 21.71 5.27
CA THR A 102 -13.94 21.21 6.52
C THR A 102 -14.84 20.00 6.79
N GLU A 103 -14.47 18.82 6.28
CA GLU A 103 -14.74 17.65 7.08
C GLU A 103 -14.40 18.15 8.47
N LEU A 104 -15.14 17.79 9.51
CA LEU A 104 -14.89 18.21 10.88
C LEU A 104 -13.42 18.05 11.35
N GLU A 105 -12.58 17.68 10.45
CA GLU A 105 -11.15 17.51 10.49
C GLU A 105 -10.51 18.60 9.64
N GLU A 106 -10.07 19.66 10.27
CA GLU A 106 -9.18 20.73 9.82
C GLU A 106 -9.76 22.07 9.43
N ILE A 107 -9.60 22.96 10.40
CA ILE A 107 -9.15 24.32 10.15
C ILE A 107 -7.65 24.33 10.46
N ILE A 108 -6.80 24.11 9.46
CA ILE A 108 -5.41 24.57 9.49
C ILE A 108 -5.07 25.10 8.13
N VAL A 109 -4.90 26.40 8.09
CA VAL A 109 -4.27 27.13 6.99
C VAL A 109 -2.83 26.68 6.87
N SER A 110 -2.53 25.85 5.87
CA SER A 110 -1.20 25.77 5.29
C SER A 110 -1.30 25.30 3.85
N THR A 111 -0.80 26.09 2.95
CA THR A 111 -0.47 25.75 1.58
C THR A 111 0.31 24.42 1.57
N ASN A 112 -0.21 23.36 0.97
CA ASN A 112 0.35 22.02 0.85
C ASN A 112 0.17 21.05 2.03
N SER A 113 -0.85 21.15 2.87
CA SER A 113 -1.06 20.12 3.90
C SER A 113 -1.89 18.96 3.37
N ASN A 114 -1.22 17.85 3.15
CA ASN A 114 -1.85 16.53 3.08
C ASN A 114 -2.69 16.30 4.33
N LYS A 115 -3.96 15.98 4.16
CA LYS A 115 -4.85 15.71 5.28
C LYS A 115 -4.37 14.43 5.99
N LYS A 116 -3.71 14.58 7.13
CA LYS A 116 -3.29 13.49 8.00
C LYS A 116 -4.50 12.78 8.59
N GLU A 117 -4.39 11.48 8.86
CA GLU A 117 -5.46 10.69 9.47
C GLU A 117 -5.74 11.14 10.91
N SER A 118 -4.71 11.68 11.57
CA SER A 118 -4.79 12.24 12.91
C SER A 118 -3.81 13.39 13.11
N LEU A 119 -4.00 14.19 14.16
CA LEU A 119 -3.18 15.39 14.42
C LEU A 119 -1.70 15.07 14.68
N THR A 120 -1.42 13.94 15.29
CA THR A 120 -0.08 13.54 15.72
C THR A 120 0.46 12.30 15.00
N SER A 121 -0.25 11.77 14.00
CA SER A 121 0.24 10.64 13.20
C SER A 121 1.49 11.04 12.39
N ILE A 122 2.41 10.10 12.27
CA ILE A 122 3.56 10.20 11.37
C ILE A 122 3.14 9.53 10.07
N GLU A 123 3.03 10.32 9.00
CA GLU A 123 2.43 9.86 7.75
C GLU A 123 3.23 10.32 6.54
N ASP A 124 3.41 9.37 5.62
CA ASP A 124 4.00 9.58 4.31
C ASP A 124 2.97 9.26 3.23
N VAL A 125 2.99 9.99 2.11
CA VAL A 125 2.01 9.82 1.02
C VAL A 125 2.72 9.74 -0.32
N ILE A 126 2.37 8.71 -1.10
CA ILE A 126 2.71 8.60 -2.51
C ILE A 126 1.46 8.96 -3.31
N TYR A 127 1.56 10.00 -4.14
CA TYR A 127 0.48 10.45 -5.01
C TYR A 127 0.48 9.74 -6.36
N ARG A 128 -0.63 9.92 -7.06
CA ARG A 128 -0.91 9.31 -8.36
C ARG A 128 0.24 9.47 -9.36
N GLU A 129 0.86 10.65 -9.48
CA GLU A 129 1.94 10.90 -10.43
C GLU A 129 3.09 9.91 -10.25
N LYS A 130 3.45 9.63 -9.01
CA LYS A 130 4.49 8.65 -8.69
C LYS A 130 3.99 7.21 -8.82
N ILE A 131 2.73 6.92 -8.46
CA ILE A 131 2.12 5.59 -8.61
C ILE A 131 2.09 5.18 -10.08
N LEU A 132 1.86 6.13 -10.98
CA LEU A 132 1.85 5.90 -12.41
C LEU A 132 3.21 5.43 -12.97
N ASP A 133 4.32 5.74 -12.32
CA ASP A 133 5.65 5.24 -12.68
C ASP A 133 5.86 3.74 -12.35
N PHE A 134 4.96 3.15 -11.55
CA PHE A 134 5.02 1.75 -11.08
C PHE A 134 3.93 0.83 -11.63
N LYS A 135 3.24 1.22 -12.70
CA LYS A 135 2.08 0.45 -13.24
C LYS A 135 2.43 -0.98 -13.64
N SER A 136 3.64 -1.21 -14.14
CA SER A 136 4.15 -2.54 -14.48
C SER A 136 4.50 -3.39 -13.25
N LYS A 137 4.67 -2.79 -12.08
CA LYS A 137 5.13 -3.43 -10.83
C LYS A 137 3.98 -3.95 -9.96
N ASN A 138 4.33 -4.67 -8.90
CA ASN A 138 3.40 -5.10 -7.87
C ASN A 138 3.14 -3.99 -6.85
N PHE A 139 2.08 -4.13 -6.07
CA PHE A 139 1.76 -3.18 -5.00
C PHE A 139 2.89 -3.05 -3.96
N GLY A 140 3.52 -4.18 -3.56
CA GLY A 140 4.64 -4.17 -2.63
C GLY A 140 5.85 -3.38 -3.13
N ASP A 141 6.16 -3.44 -4.44
CA ASP A 141 7.30 -2.70 -5.01
C ASP A 141 7.13 -1.18 -4.90
N VAL A 142 5.89 -0.66 -5.05
CA VAL A 142 5.60 0.77 -4.85
C VAL A 142 5.82 1.18 -3.40
N LEU A 143 5.46 0.31 -2.47
CA LEU A 143 5.59 0.60 -1.05
C LEU A 143 7.04 0.73 -0.59
N GLU A 144 7.99 0.12 -1.28
CA GLU A 144 9.44 0.30 -1.04
C GLU A 144 9.92 1.75 -1.32
N GLN A 145 9.06 2.61 -1.89
CA GLN A 145 9.35 4.05 -2.02
C GLN A 145 9.22 4.81 -0.69
N PHE A 146 8.56 4.23 0.31
CA PHE A 146 8.55 4.78 1.67
C PHE A 146 9.79 4.32 2.44
N SER A 147 10.41 5.21 3.19
CA SER A 147 11.46 4.84 4.13
C SER A 147 10.92 3.92 5.24
N GLY A 148 11.70 2.91 5.63
CA GLY A 148 11.31 1.88 6.60
C GLY A 148 10.40 0.78 6.05
N VAL A 149 10.05 0.83 4.76
CA VAL A 149 9.28 -0.22 4.08
C VAL A 149 10.19 -1.03 3.15
N TYR A 150 10.10 -2.32 3.30
CA TYR A 150 10.78 -3.35 2.51
C TYR A 150 9.75 -4.36 2.01
N SER A 151 10.18 -5.37 1.27
CA SER A 151 9.28 -6.44 0.84
C SER A 151 9.91 -7.82 1.04
N PHE A 152 9.12 -8.74 1.60
CA PHE A 152 9.39 -10.14 1.38
C PHE A 152 9.00 -10.51 -0.05
N LYS A 153 9.97 -11.09 -0.76
CA LYS A 153 9.79 -11.55 -2.13
C LYS A 153 9.79 -13.09 -2.18
N MET A 154 8.91 -13.65 -3.00
CA MET A 154 8.94 -15.04 -3.40
C MET A 154 9.02 -15.05 -4.92
N GLY A 155 10.26 -14.96 -5.43
CA GLY A 155 10.52 -14.59 -6.81
C GLY A 155 9.99 -13.17 -7.11
N ASN A 156 9.61 -12.92 -8.37
CA ASN A 156 9.30 -11.56 -8.84
C ASN A 156 7.80 -11.20 -8.79
N ASN A 157 6.93 -12.20 -8.65
CA ASN A 157 5.49 -11.99 -8.78
C ASN A 157 4.74 -11.90 -7.45
N ILE A 158 5.35 -12.34 -6.34
CA ILE A 158 4.79 -12.26 -5.00
C ILE A 158 5.63 -11.31 -4.16
N VAL A 159 5.07 -10.14 -3.83
CA VAL A 159 5.77 -9.06 -3.12
C VAL A 159 4.91 -8.60 -1.95
N LYS A 160 5.33 -8.95 -0.74
CA LYS A 160 4.60 -8.69 0.50
C LYS A 160 5.29 -7.60 1.31
N PRO A 161 4.59 -6.52 1.71
CA PRO A 161 5.23 -5.42 2.43
C PRO A 161 5.67 -5.82 3.83
N VAL A 162 6.82 -5.27 4.22
CA VAL A 162 7.44 -5.35 5.54
C VAL A 162 7.68 -3.94 6.04
N LEU A 163 7.14 -3.57 7.18
CA LEU A 163 7.32 -2.27 7.82
C LEU A 163 8.08 -2.44 9.14
N HIS A 164 9.26 -1.83 9.25
CA HIS A 164 10.14 -1.95 10.42
C HIS A 164 10.38 -3.43 10.83
N GLY A 165 10.64 -4.32 9.84
CA GLY A 165 10.84 -5.75 10.07
C GLY A 165 9.57 -6.57 10.35
N LEU A 166 8.41 -5.95 10.41
CA LEU A 166 7.13 -6.59 10.71
C LEU A 166 6.27 -6.75 9.46
N THR A 167 5.52 -7.85 9.37
CA THR A 167 4.67 -8.19 8.22
C THR A 167 3.39 -8.94 8.65
N GLY A 168 2.55 -9.31 7.68
CA GLY A 168 1.29 -10.02 7.89
C GLY A 168 0.27 -9.13 8.62
N SER A 169 -0.45 -9.69 9.57
CA SER A 169 -1.47 -8.95 10.34
C SER A 169 -0.93 -7.78 11.17
N ARG A 170 0.41 -7.67 11.36
CA ARG A 170 1.05 -6.53 12.04
C ARG A 170 1.12 -5.27 11.17
N VAL A 171 0.94 -5.42 9.86
CA VAL A 171 0.84 -4.31 8.90
C VAL A 171 -0.57 -4.33 8.33
N GLY A 172 -1.43 -3.43 8.78
CA GLY A 172 -2.79 -3.32 8.26
C GLY A 172 -2.79 -2.73 6.85
N ILE A 173 -3.50 -3.36 5.92
CA ILE A 173 -3.65 -2.85 4.55
C ILE A 173 -5.11 -2.50 4.32
N ILE A 174 -5.38 -1.21 4.13
CA ILE A 174 -6.73 -0.66 3.96
C ILE A 174 -6.89 -0.21 2.51
N ASN A 175 -7.67 -0.94 1.73
CA ASN A 175 -7.97 -0.60 0.35
C ASN A 175 -9.33 0.10 0.25
N ASN A 176 -9.32 1.42 0.02
CA ASN A 176 -10.56 2.22 -0.06
C ASN A 176 -11.49 2.03 1.15
N GLY A 177 -10.92 2.01 2.36
CA GLY A 177 -11.64 1.86 3.63
C GLY A 177 -11.83 0.42 4.10
N ILE A 178 -11.48 -0.58 3.30
CA ILE A 178 -11.65 -2.01 3.61
C ILE A 178 -10.29 -2.61 4.01
N ARG A 179 -10.22 -3.25 5.17
CA ARG A 179 -9.03 -4.01 5.56
C ARG A 179 -8.98 -5.31 4.75
N LEU A 180 -7.88 -5.52 4.03
CA LEU A 180 -7.66 -6.76 3.30
C LEU A 180 -7.23 -7.88 4.25
N GLN A 181 -7.82 -9.06 4.08
CA GLN A 181 -7.59 -10.23 4.93
C GLN A 181 -6.78 -11.33 4.21
N ASP A 182 -6.70 -11.28 2.90
CA ASP A 182 -6.09 -12.30 2.05
C ASP A 182 -4.56 -12.40 2.19
N ASN A 183 -3.91 -11.36 2.73
CA ASN A 183 -2.48 -11.29 2.96
C ASN A 183 -2.05 -11.59 4.41
N GLU A 184 -3.00 -11.87 5.32
CA GLU A 184 -2.68 -12.00 6.74
C GLU A 184 -2.25 -13.42 7.15
N TRP A 185 -2.69 -14.45 6.42
CA TRP A 185 -2.57 -15.85 6.82
C TRP A 185 -1.44 -16.58 6.14
N GLY A 186 -0.61 -16.24 5.42
CA GLY A 186 0.55 -16.92 4.83
C GLY A 186 1.75 -16.00 4.70
N ALA A 187 2.92 -16.55 4.76
CA ALA A 187 4.15 -15.76 4.60
C ALA A 187 4.28 -15.22 3.17
N ASP A 188 3.78 -15.94 2.17
CA ASP A 188 3.87 -15.68 0.73
C ASP A 188 2.62 -15.06 0.10
N HIS A 189 1.68 -14.63 0.92
CA HIS A 189 0.44 -14.04 0.37
C HIS A 189 0.59 -12.53 0.23
N ALA A 190 0.81 -12.06 -1.00
CA ALA A 190 0.77 -10.65 -1.35
C ALA A 190 -0.68 -10.13 -1.36
N PRO A 191 -0.90 -8.85 -1.04
CA PRO A 191 -2.22 -8.23 -1.10
C PRO A 191 -2.81 -8.26 -2.51
N SER A 192 -4.10 -8.60 -2.65
CA SER A 192 -4.83 -8.61 -3.93
C SER A 192 -5.24 -7.19 -4.34
N ILE A 193 -4.26 -6.36 -4.65
CA ILE A 193 -4.42 -4.95 -5.05
C ILE A 193 -3.78 -4.72 -6.41
N ASP A 194 -4.49 -4.02 -7.30
CA ASP A 194 -3.93 -3.44 -8.51
C ASP A 194 -3.78 -1.91 -8.40
N LEU A 195 -2.67 -1.38 -8.88
CA LEU A 195 -2.32 0.04 -8.79
C LEU A 195 -3.21 0.96 -9.63
N SER A 196 -3.88 0.43 -10.65
CA SER A 196 -4.68 1.20 -11.61
C SER A 196 -5.86 1.95 -10.98
N ASN A 197 -6.37 1.44 -9.84
CA ASN A 197 -7.51 2.04 -9.13
C ASN A 197 -7.11 2.91 -7.94
N ILE A 198 -5.80 3.19 -7.78
CA ILE A 198 -5.26 3.93 -6.65
C ILE A 198 -4.78 5.29 -7.10
N ASP A 199 -5.22 6.35 -6.41
CA ASP A 199 -4.77 7.72 -6.66
C ASP A 199 -3.85 8.27 -5.54
N ALA A 200 -3.86 7.62 -4.36
CA ALA A 200 -2.89 7.90 -3.29
C ALA A 200 -2.67 6.65 -2.43
N ILE A 201 -1.43 6.47 -1.98
CA ILE A 201 -1.04 5.47 -0.98
C ILE A 201 -0.49 6.24 0.21
N GLN A 202 -1.03 5.97 1.39
CA GLN A 202 -0.67 6.62 2.64
C GLN A 202 -0.11 5.57 3.60
N LEU A 203 1.09 5.80 4.10
CA LEU A 203 1.69 5.03 5.18
C LEU A 203 1.44 5.76 6.49
N ILE A 204 0.84 5.12 7.49
CA ILE A 204 0.46 5.70 8.77
C ILE A 204 1.17 4.95 9.88
N LYS A 205 1.95 5.67 10.66
CA LYS A 205 2.69 5.17 11.83
C LYS A 205 2.15 5.83 13.10
N GLY A 206 1.94 5.06 14.17
CA GLY A 206 1.50 5.61 15.46
C GLY A 206 -0.02 5.71 15.64
N VAL A 207 -0.50 6.81 16.21
CA VAL A 207 -1.88 6.97 16.75
C VAL A 207 -2.98 6.73 15.72
N GLY A 208 -2.82 7.16 14.49
CA GLY A 208 -3.83 7.04 13.43
C GLY A 208 -4.26 5.61 13.07
N THR A 209 -3.58 4.59 13.60
CA THR A 209 -3.87 3.18 13.29
C THR A 209 -5.10 2.65 14.02
N LEU A 210 -5.42 3.13 15.22
CA LEU A 210 -6.46 2.56 16.10
C LEU A 210 -7.86 2.53 15.48
N ARG A 211 -8.21 3.50 14.65
CA ARG A 211 -9.50 3.53 13.94
C ARG A 211 -9.73 2.27 13.12
N TYR A 212 -8.68 1.79 12.45
CA TYR A 212 -8.78 0.68 11.49
C TYR A 212 -8.39 -0.66 12.11
N ALA A 213 -7.39 -0.67 13.00
CA ALA A 213 -6.83 -1.90 13.52
C ALA A 213 -6.04 -1.67 14.82
N GLY A 214 -6.46 -2.28 15.92
CA GLY A 214 -5.70 -2.31 17.16
C GLY A 214 -4.49 -3.25 17.11
N ASP A 215 -4.50 -4.22 16.20
CA ASP A 215 -3.48 -5.26 16.01
C ASP A 215 -2.39 -4.88 15.01
N ALA A 216 -2.49 -3.72 14.34
CA ALA A 216 -1.47 -3.22 13.41
C ALA A 216 -0.26 -2.60 14.14
N VAL A 217 0.50 -3.43 14.82
CA VAL A 217 1.66 -3.04 15.67
C VAL A 217 2.72 -2.23 14.89
N ALA A 218 2.92 -2.54 13.62
CA ALA A 218 3.89 -1.84 12.76
C ALA A 218 3.34 -0.50 12.26
N GLY A 219 2.10 -0.50 11.79
CA GLY A 219 1.43 0.63 11.17
C GLY A 219 0.39 0.19 10.13
N LEU A 220 -0.13 1.16 9.37
CA LEU A 220 -1.13 0.97 8.32
C LEU A 220 -0.64 1.48 6.97
N ILE A 221 -1.02 0.76 5.92
CA ILE A 221 -0.93 1.19 4.53
C ILE A 221 -2.35 1.40 4.03
N LYS A 222 -2.68 2.63 3.65
CA LYS A 222 -4.04 3.00 3.22
C LYS A 222 -4.02 3.46 1.79
N THR A 223 -4.84 2.87 0.93
CA THR A 223 -5.04 3.33 -0.44
C THR A 223 -6.32 4.13 -0.56
N LYS A 224 -6.30 5.13 -1.41
CA LYS A 224 -7.45 5.99 -1.70
C LYS A 224 -7.63 6.14 -3.21
N SER A 225 -8.87 6.09 -3.68
CA SER A 225 -9.25 6.58 -5.01
C SER A 225 -9.53 8.09 -4.95
N SER A 226 -9.47 8.78 -6.09
CA SER A 226 -9.75 10.21 -6.20
C SER A 226 -11.18 10.55 -5.74
N ARG A 227 -11.33 11.73 -5.18
CA ARG A 227 -12.66 12.26 -4.80
C ARG A 227 -13.55 12.42 -6.01
N SER A 228 -14.84 12.32 -5.75
CA SER A 228 -15.88 12.60 -6.75
C SER A 228 -16.10 14.10 -6.86
N LEU A 229 -16.18 14.60 -8.08
CA LEU A 229 -16.54 15.99 -8.35
C LEU A 229 -18.08 16.16 -8.39
N VAL A 230 -18.56 17.37 -8.17
CA VAL A 230 -20.00 17.70 -8.28
C VAL A 230 -20.23 18.65 -9.46
N ILE A 231 -19.52 18.40 -10.55
CA ILE A 231 -19.65 19.09 -11.85
C ILE A 231 -19.82 18.07 -12.96
N ASP A 232 -20.50 18.46 -14.04
CA ASP A 232 -20.60 17.62 -15.21
C ASP A 232 -19.24 17.51 -15.89
N SER A 233 -18.66 16.32 -15.80
CA SER A 233 -17.33 16.05 -16.35
C SER A 233 -17.17 14.58 -16.72
N LEU A 234 -16.39 14.36 -17.76
CA LEU A 234 -15.91 13.04 -18.17
C LEU A 234 -14.39 13.13 -18.27
N TYR A 235 -13.69 12.32 -17.50
CA TYR A 235 -12.23 12.30 -17.47
C TYR A 235 -11.70 10.91 -17.18
N GLY A 236 -10.46 10.70 -17.51
CA GLY A 236 -9.84 9.41 -17.29
C GLY A 236 -8.42 9.34 -17.81
N TYR A 237 -7.91 8.13 -17.93
CA TYR A 237 -6.65 7.86 -18.59
C TYR A 237 -6.60 6.48 -19.21
N GLY A 238 -5.84 6.36 -20.28
CA GLY A 238 -5.37 5.11 -20.88
C GLY A 238 -3.86 4.99 -20.73
N SER A 239 -3.36 3.79 -20.47
CA SER A 239 -1.93 3.53 -20.34
C SER A 239 -1.57 2.21 -20.96
N ILE A 240 -0.51 2.20 -21.78
CA ILE A 240 0.10 0.99 -22.31
C ILE A 240 1.59 1.00 -22.01
N GLY A 241 2.18 -0.15 -21.81
CA GLY A 241 3.62 -0.28 -21.60
C GLY A 241 4.15 -1.64 -21.99
N TYR A 242 5.45 -1.65 -22.29
CA TYR A 242 6.21 -2.83 -22.63
C TYR A 242 7.58 -2.79 -21.97
N THR A 243 8.09 -3.96 -21.55
CA THR A 243 9.48 -4.13 -21.09
C THR A 243 10.14 -5.28 -21.84
N ASP A 244 11.44 -5.15 -22.11
CA ASP A 244 12.24 -6.17 -22.79
C ASP A 244 12.39 -7.45 -21.95
N ASN A 245 12.81 -7.34 -20.70
CA ASN A 245 12.97 -8.47 -19.81
C ASN A 245 11.62 -9.03 -19.38
N GLY A 246 11.39 -10.31 -19.66
CA GLY A 246 10.12 -10.99 -19.51
C GLY A 246 9.09 -10.63 -20.60
N GLU A 247 9.44 -9.79 -21.57
CA GLU A 247 8.49 -9.28 -22.59
C GLU A 247 7.17 -8.83 -21.96
N ALA A 248 7.26 -8.17 -20.79
CA ALA A 248 6.08 -7.81 -20.03
C ALA A 248 5.32 -6.68 -20.71
N ASN A 249 3.99 -6.79 -20.73
CA ASN A 249 3.11 -5.79 -21.30
C ASN A 249 1.92 -5.53 -20.41
N TYR A 250 1.38 -4.33 -20.50
CA TYR A 250 0.17 -3.97 -19.80
C TYR A 250 -0.71 -3.00 -20.58
N LEU A 251 -2.00 -3.09 -20.32
CA LEU A 251 -3.03 -2.16 -20.75
C LEU A 251 -3.88 -1.76 -19.55
N ILE A 252 -3.99 -0.47 -19.28
CA ILE A 252 -4.82 0.07 -18.21
C ILE A 252 -5.73 1.15 -18.78
N SER A 253 -7.00 1.14 -18.39
CA SER A 253 -7.96 2.19 -18.71
C SER A 253 -8.79 2.52 -17.47
N LYS A 254 -8.93 3.81 -17.18
CA LYS A 254 -9.79 4.33 -16.11
C LYS A 254 -10.64 5.46 -16.68
N ILE A 255 -11.95 5.34 -16.49
CA ILE A 255 -12.93 6.33 -16.92
C ILE A 255 -13.75 6.74 -15.70
N LYS A 256 -13.98 8.04 -15.55
CA LYS A 256 -14.79 8.60 -14.48
C LYS A 256 -15.74 9.66 -15.05
N LYS A 257 -17.03 9.48 -14.77
CA LYS A 257 -18.07 10.42 -15.11
C LYS A 257 -18.68 11.00 -13.83
N SER A 258 -18.65 12.31 -13.71
CA SER A 258 -19.25 13.06 -12.62
C SER A 258 -20.38 13.92 -13.15
N SER A 259 -21.34 14.26 -12.31
CA SER A 259 -22.50 15.06 -12.67
C SER A 259 -22.77 16.13 -11.61
N SER A 260 -23.27 17.28 -12.04
CA SER A 260 -23.65 18.41 -11.19
C SER A 260 -24.71 18.07 -10.13
N ASN A 261 -25.48 17.00 -10.35
CA ASN A 261 -26.42 16.48 -9.35
C ASN A 261 -25.79 15.52 -8.32
N GLY A 262 -24.46 15.39 -8.34
CA GLY A 262 -23.65 14.60 -7.42
C GLY A 262 -23.51 13.11 -7.74
N ASN A 263 -24.04 12.64 -8.86
CA ASN A 263 -23.80 11.24 -9.28
C ASN A 263 -22.39 11.08 -9.86
N ASN A 264 -21.70 10.03 -9.46
CA ASN A 264 -20.37 9.69 -9.93
C ASN A 264 -20.31 8.22 -10.29
N LEU A 265 -19.76 7.92 -11.45
CA LEU A 265 -19.48 6.57 -11.93
C LEU A 265 -18.01 6.46 -12.30
N GLU A 266 -17.33 5.45 -11.80
CA GLU A 266 -15.93 5.15 -12.12
C GLU A 266 -15.79 3.69 -12.54
N ALA A 267 -15.08 3.45 -13.64
CA ALA A 267 -14.73 2.13 -14.12
C ALA A 267 -13.24 2.06 -14.43
N THR A 268 -12.59 0.96 -14.04
CA THR A 268 -11.17 0.71 -14.29
C THR A 268 -10.98 -0.71 -14.77
N VAL A 269 -10.12 -0.90 -15.76
CA VAL A 269 -9.65 -2.20 -16.26
C VAL A 269 -8.14 -2.18 -16.32
N SER A 270 -7.50 -3.24 -15.86
CA SER A 270 -6.06 -3.45 -15.91
C SER A 270 -5.78 -4.88 -16.37
N LEU A 271 -5.00 -5.02 -17.42
CA LEU A 271 -4.53 -6.27 -17.98
C LEU A 271 -3.01 -6.24 -18.01
N LYS A 272 -2.35 -7.24 -17.41
CA LYS A 272 -0.89 -7.33 -17.37
C LYS A 272 -0.47 -8.77 -17.66
N SER A 273 0.62 -8.93 -18.40
CA SER A 273 1.18 -10.25 -18.72
C SER A 273 2.69 -10.14 -18.92
N ASN A 274 3.42 -11.14 -18.42
CA ASN A 274 4.83 -11.33 -18.70
C ASN A 274 5.14 -12.82 -18.97
N GLY A 275 6.23 -13.06 -19.69
CA GLY A 275 6.88 -14.36 -19.77
C GLY A 275 7.93 -14.54 -18.67
N ASP A 276 8.81 -15.52 -18.83
CA ASP A 276 9.90 -15.77 -17.90
C ASP A 276 10.85 -14.58 -17.84
N TYR A 277 11.18 -14.14 -16.63
CA TYR A 277 12.20 -13.11 -16.44
C TYR A 277 13.60 -13.70 -16.64
N GLU A 278 14.55 -12.83 -16.94
CA GLU A 278 15.96 -13.15 -17.11
C GLU A 278 16.77 -12.49 -15.99
N SER A 279 17.61 -13.27 -15.31
CA SER A 279 18.72 -12.75 -14.51
C SER A 279 19.87 -12.35 -15.43
N PRO A 280 20.96 -11.73 -14.96
CA PRO A 280 22.10 -11.42 -15.83
C PRO A 280 22.69 -12.60 -16.59
N ASN A 281 22.53 -13.83 -16.10
CA ASN A 281 23.22 -15.01 -16.60
C ASN A 281 22.30 -16.10 -17.18
N TYR A 282 20.99 -16.11 -16.84
CA TYR A 282 20.06 -17.18 -17.20
C TYR A 282 18.59 -16.75 -17.06
N PHE A 283 17.69 -17.47 -17.72
CA PHE A 283 16.27 -17.33 -17.52
C PHE A 283 15.81 -17.92 -16.18
N LEU A 284 14.94 -17.19 -15.51
CA LEU A 284 14.28 -17.64 -14.27
C LEU A 284 13.06 -18.49 -14.66
N SER A 285 13.29 -19.81 -14.77
CA SER A 285 12.31 -20.75 -15.33
C SER A 285 11.00 -20.77 -14.59
N ASN A 286 9.87 -20.57 -15.32
CA ASN A 286 8.50 -20.55 -14.83
C ASN A 286 8.19 -19.35 -13.92
N THR A 287 8.60 -18.16 -14.34
CA THR A 287 8.25 -16.89 -13.67
C THR A 287 7.22 -16.06 -14.44
N SER A 288 6.59 -16.66 -15.44
CA SER A 288 5.50 -16.04 -16.21
C SER A 288 4.30 -15.70 -15.34
N ALA A 289 3.57 -14.63 -15.67
CA ALA A 289 2.38 -14.22 -14.96
C ALA A 289 1.32 -13.59 -15.86
N LYS A 290 0.04 -13.69 -15.42
CA LYS A 290 -1.11 -13.01 -16.02
C LYS A 290 -1.96 -12.41 -14.92
N LYS A 291 -2.26 -11.11 -15.01
CA LYS A 291 -3.08 -10.37 -14.04
C LYS A 291 -4.21 -9.65 -14.74
N ILE A 292 -5.40 -9.76 -14.16
CA ILE A 292 -6.61 -9.06 -14.59
C ILE A 292 -7.19 -8.38 -13.35
N ALA A 293 -7.41 -7.07 -13.43
CA ALA A 293 -8.11 -6.34 -12.39
C ALA A 293 -9.17 -5.45 -12.99
N THR A 294 -10.36 -5.44 -12.39
CA THR A 294 -11.44 -4.54 -12.76
C THR A 294 -12.06 -3.91 -11.53
N SER A 295 -12.53 -2.68 -11.66
CA SER A 295 -13.24 -1.99 -10.59
C SER A 295 -14.36 -1.17 -11.19
N VAL A 296 -15.54 -1.22 -10.58
CA VAL A 296 -16.67 -0.35 -10.87
C VAL A 296 -17.16 0.25 -9.57
N SER A 297 -17.35 1.56 -9.53
CA SER A 297 -17.92 2.23 -8.38
C SER A 297 -18.96 3.26 -8.81
N PHE A 298 -20.02 3.33 -8.03
CA PHE A 298 -21.03 4.38 -8.11
C PHE A 298 -21.11 5.08 -6.78
N SER A 299 -21.21 6.41 -6.81
CA SER A 299 -21.50 7.19 -5.60
C SER A 299 -22.42 8.38 -5.89
N LYS A 300 -23.14 8.79 -4.87
CA LYS A 300 -23.98 9.97 -4.89
C LYS A 300 -23.64 10.88 -3.75
N ASN A 301 -23.16 12.07 -4.09
CA ASN A 301 -22.83 13.13 -3.14
C ASN A 301 -23.97 14.13 -3.06
N LYS A 302 -24.51 14.33 -1.86
CA LYS A 302 -25.42 15.41 -1.52
C LYS A 302 -24.82 16.20 -0.36
N ILE A 303 -25.29 17.41 -0.16
CA ILE A 303 -24.79 18.39 0.81
C ILE A 303 -24.43 17.81 2.19
N ILE A 304 -25.32 16.96 2.74
CA ILE A 304 -25.15 16.38 4.08
C ILE A 304 -25.03 14.86 4.06
N LYS A 305 -25.08 14.24 2.89
CA LYS A 305 -25.10 12.77 2.75
C LYS A 305 -24.28 12.34 1.54
N GLU A 306 -23.44 11.35 1.72
CA GLU A 306 -22.73 10.67 0.66
C GLU A 306 -22.98 9.17 0.80
N TRP A 307 -23.31 8.48 -0.28
CA TRP A 307 -23.39 7.04 -0.29
C TRP A 307 -22.86 6.48 -1.61
N GLY A 308 -22.41 5.25 -1.58
CA GLY A 308 -21.95 4.61 -2.79
C GLY A 308 -21.65 3.14 -2.59
N ALA A 309 -21.45 2.47 -3.71
CA ALA A 309 -21.04 1.08 -3.75
C ALA A 309 -19.86 0.92 -4.71
N ARG A 310 -18.99 -0.02 -4.39
CA ARG A 310 -17.85 -0.40 -5.21
C ARG A 310 -17.73 -1.92 -5.28
N TYR A 311 -17.44 -2.40 -6.48
CA TYR A 311 -17.05 -3.79 -6.70
C TYR A 311 -15.67 -3.81 -7.36
N THR A 312 -14.79 -4.69 -6.88
CA THR A 312 -13.49 -4.95 -7.49
C THR A 312 -13.31 -6.45 -7.70
N PHE A 313 -12.75 -6.79 -8.83
CA PHE A 313 -12.31 -8.12 -9.21
C PHE A 313 -10.81 -8.11 -9.46
N PHE A 314 -10.10 -9.08 -8.92
CA PHE A 314 -8.68 -9.27 -9.14
C PHE A 314 -8.39 -10.75 -9.37
N ARG A 315 -7.72 -11.07 -10.48
CA ARG A 315 -7.18 -12.40 -10.77
C ARG A 315 -5.70 -12.31 -11.06
N ASN A 316 -4.94 -13.21 -10.46
CA ASN A 316 -3.50 -13.30 -10.63
C ASN A 316 -3.09 -14.77 -10.77
N ASP A 317 -2.65 -15.15 -11.95
CA ASP A 317 -2.13 -16.48 -12.27
C ASP A 317 -0.61 -16.33 -12.44
N ILE A 318 0.19 -17.03 -11.63
CA ILE A 318 1.64 -16.89 -11.59
C ILE A 318 2.33 -18.24 -11.57
N GLY A 319 3.39 -18.37 -12.35
CA GLY A 319 4.35 -19.47 -12.23
C GLY A 319 5.25 -19.29 -11.00
N ILE A 320 5.65 -20.39 -10.40
CA ILE A 320 6.60 -20.44 -9.29
C ILE A 320 7.92 -21.01 -9.82
N LEU A 321 9.04 -20.41 -9.40
CA LEU A 321 10.38 -20.78 -9.83
C LEU A 321 10.61 -22.30 -9.73
N LYS A 322 10.83 -22.97 -10.87
CA LYS A 322 11.00 -24.45 -10.91
C LYS A 322 12.16 -24.93 -10.08
N SER A 323 13.26 -24.17 -10.02
CA SER A 323 14.47 -24.54 -9.28
C SER A 323 14.26 -24.65 -7.76
N ALA A 324 13.15 -24.10 -7.21
CA ALA A 324 12.82 -24.23 -5.79
C ALA A 324 12.18 -25.58 -5.42
N HIS A 325 11.76 -26.39 -6.42
CA HIS A 325 11.11 -27.68 -6.22
C HIS A 325 12.05 -28.80 -6.62
N VAL A 326 12.75 -29.36 -5.66
CA VAL A 326 13.78 -30.40 -5.86
C VAL A 326 13.32 -31.75 -5.34
N GLY A 327 13.72 -32.83 -6.01
CA GLY A 327 13.25 -34.19 -5.73
C GLY A 327 13.89 -34.83 -4.51
N THR A 328 15.14 -34.57 -4.26
CA THR A 328 15.91 -35.21 -3.20
C THR A 328 16.57 -34.23 -2.26
N LEU A 329 16.97 -34.71 -1.08
CA LEU A 329 17.74 -33.90 -0.14
C LEU A 329 19.10 -33.48 -0.67
N GLY A 330 19.75 -34.34 -1.44
CA GLY A 330 21.01 -34.02 -2.12
C GLY A 330 20.82 -32.90 -3.17
N ASP A 331 19.70 -32.88 -3.88
CA ASP A 331 19.37 -31.79 -4.80
C ASP A 331 19.09 -30.49 -4.04
N LEU A 332 18.40 -30.55 -2.88
CA LEU A 332 18.17 -29.39 -2.04
C LEU A 332 19.50 -28.79 -1.54
N ALA A 333 20.37 -29.60 -0.99
CA ALA A 333 21.69 -29.19 -0.52
C ALA A 333 22.54 -28.61 -1.65
N ARG A 334 22.50 -29.22 -2.83
CA ARG A 334 23.18 -28.74 -4.02
C ARG A 334 22.62 -27.41 -4.53
N ALA A 335 21.29 -27.27 -4.59
CA ALA A 335 20.63 -26.05 -5.01
C ALA A 335 20.97 -24.86 -4.11
N ILE A 336 20.95 -25.07 -2.78
CA ILE A 336 21.28 -24.02 -1.80
C ILE A 336 22.73 -23.59 -1.88
N ASN A 337 23.64 -24.55 -2.01
CA ASN A 337 25.09 -24.29 -2.05
C ASN A 337 25.60 -23.90 -3.46
N SER A 338 24.75 -23.92 -4.49
CA SER A 338 25.11 -23.51 -5.85
C SER A 338 24.87 -22.02 -6.07
N GLN A 339 25.67 -21.42 -6.96
CA GLN A 339 25.41 -20.06 -7.42
C GLN A 339 24.36 -20.01 -8.53
N ASP A 340 24.26 -21.06 -9.34
CA ASP A 340 23.32 -21.18 -10.45
C ASP A 340 22.15 -22.09 -10.10
N PRO A 341 20.94 -21.83 -10.65
CA PRO A 341 19.78 -22.68 -10.47
C PRO A 341 20.02 -24.10 -11.03
N LEU A 342 19.46 -25.13 -10.39
CA LEU A 342 19.52 -26.50 -10.90
C LEU A 342 18.66 -26.72 -12.15
N VAL A 343 17.68 -25.85 -12.40
CA VAL A 343 16.77 -25.93 -13.56
C VAL A 343 16.78 -24.59 -14.28
N ILE A 344 17.32 -24.60 -15.49
CA ILE A 344 17.32 -23.45 -16.40
C ILE A 344 16.69 -23.91 -17.70
N ASN A 345 15.49 -23.41 -18.01
CA ASN A 345 14.77 -23.68 -19.26
C ASN A 345 14.91 -22.48 -20.22
N PRO A 346 14.71 -22.69 -21.52
CA PRO A 346 14.54 -21.60 -22.46
C PRO A 346 13.36 -20.70 -22.05
N TYR A 347 13.37 -19.45 -22.54
CA TYR A 347 12.27 -18.49 -22.35
C TYR A 347 10.92 -19.09 -22.70
N SER A 348 9.93 -18.86 -21.83
CA SER A 348 8.54 -19.26 -22.05
C SER A 348 7.55 -18.20 -21.54
N ARG A 349 6.36 -18.15 -22.14
CA ARG A 349 5.22 -17.40 -21.65
C ARG A 349 4.13 -18.29 -21.03
N GLU A 350 4.38 -19.58 -21.01
CA GLU A 350 3.49 -20.55 -20.37
C GLU A 350 3.64 -20.51 -18.84
N ILE A 351 2.54 -20.74 -18.15
CA ILE A 351 2.51 -20.84 -16.69
C ILE A 351 2.30 -22.31 -16.36
N ASP A 352 3.40 -23.00 -16.11
CA ASP A 352 3.42 -24.41 -15.74
C ASP A 352 3.37 -24.61 -14.23
N ASN A 353 3.16 -25.87 -13.81
CA ASN A 353 3.37 -26.27 -12.42
C ASN A 353 4.89 -26.25 -12.06
N PRO A 354 5.25 -25.78 -10.85
CA PRO A 354 4.37 -25.25 -9.79
C PRO A 354 3.84 -23.87 -10.13
N LYS A 355 2.56 -23.62 -9.78
CA LYS A 355 1.91 -22.32 -10.04
C LYS A 355 0.93 -21.96 -8.93
N GLN A 356 0.55 -20.68 -8.87
CA GLN A 356 -0.50 -20.16 -8.00
C GLN A 356 -1.56 -19.43 -8.84
N GLU A 357 -2.82 -19.67 -8.51
CA GLU A 357 -3.97 -18.92 -9.03
C GLU A 357 -4.69 -18.26 -7.86
N ASN A 358 -4.95 -16.97 -7.95
CA ASN A 358 -5.65 -16.20 -6.93
C ASN A 358 -6.78 -15.39 -7.55
N ILE A 359 -7.99 -15.60 -7.08
CA ILE A 359 -9.19 -14.86 -7.49
C ILE A 359 -9.75 -14.16 -6.28
N HIS A 360 -9.88 -12.84 -6.35
CA HIS A 360 -10.38 -12.00 -5.27
C HIS A 360 -11.54 -11.13 -5.75
N HIS A 361 -12.69 -11.26 -5.08
CA HIS A 361 -13.85 -10.41 -5.25
C HIS A 361 -14.01 -9.56 -4.00
N ASN A 362 -14.23 -8.28 -4.17
CA ASN A 362 -14.48 -7.36 -3.08
C ASN A 362 -15.66 -6.45 -3.44
N PHE A 363 -16.67 -6.46 -2.60
CA PHE A 363 -17.82 -5.55 -2.67
C PHE A 363 -17.84 -4.67 -1.43
N SER A 364 -18.12 -3.39 -1.59
CA SER A 364 -18.35 -2.47 -0.47
C SER A 364 -19.50 -1.53 -0.72
N PHE A 365 -20.20 -1.20 0.34
CA PHE A 365 -21.19 -0.15 0.42
C PHE A 365 -20.80 0.80 1.54
N PHE A 366 -20.92 2.10 1.31
CA PHE A 366 -20.67 3.09 2.33
C PHE A 366 -21.79 4.14 2.37
N TYR A 367 -22.05 4.67 3.56
CA TYR A 367 -22.97 5.76 3.79
C TYR A 367 -22.36 6.72 4.80
N LYS A 368 -22.24 8.00 4.44
CA LYS A 368 -21.75 9.06 5.29
C LYS A 368 -22.81 10.12 5.44
N SER A 369 -23.00 10.60 6.66
CA SER A 369 -23.99 11.62 6.94
C SER A 369 -23.46 12.63 7.95
N ARG A 370 -23.67 13.91 7.66
CA ARG A 370 -23.52 14.99 8.64
C ARG A 370 -24.88 15.16 9.34
N THR A 371 -25.01 14.54 10.50
CA THR A 371 -26.28 14.54 11.25
C THR A 371 -26.56 15.89 11.90
N THR A 372 -25.52 16.57 12.39
CA THR A 372 -25.59 17.95 12.91
C THR A 372 -24.34 18.73 12.47
N LYS A 373 -24.26 20.03 12.81
CA LYS A 373 -23.05 20.84 12.57
C LYS A 373 -21.78 20.23 13.17
N ASN A 374 -21.94 19.48 14.26
CA ASN A 374 -20.83 18.98 15.06
C ASN A 374 -20.68 17.46 14.97
N LEU A 375 -21.61 16.72 14.36
CA LEU A 375 -21.62 15.27 14.34
C LEU A 375 -21.71 14.74 12.92
N LYS A 376 -20.71 13.91 12.54
CA LYS A 376 -20.70 13.13 11.31
C LYS A 376 -20.71 11.65 11.68
N CYS A 377 -21.47 10.85 10.92
CA CYS A 377 -21.55 9.41 11.05
C CYS A 377 -21.17 8.75 9.71
N ASP A 378 -20.29 7.78 9.75
CA ASP A 378 -19.88 6.96 8.61
C ASP A 378 -20.26 5.51 8.88
N PHE A 379 -20.92 4.87 7.94
CA PHE A 379 -21.22 3.45 7.94
C PHE A 379 -20.60 2.78 6.71
N GLN A 380 -19.98 1.62 6.89
CA GLN A 380 -19.44 0.82 5.80
C GLN A 380 -19.73 -0.66 6.03
N TYR A 381 -20.20 -1.32 4.99
CA TYR A 381 -20.24 -2.77 4.88
C TYR A 381 -19.32 -3.23 3.77
N SER A 382 -18.57 -4.33 3.97
CA SER A 382 -17.82 -4.97 2.91
C SER A 382 -17.92 -6.49 2.96
N TYR A 383 -17.85 -7.08 1.78
CA TYR A 383 -17.72 -8.51 1.56
C TYR A 383 -16.51 -8.79 0.70
N GLN A 384 -15.66 -9.70 1.14
CA GLN A 384 -14.47 -10.17 0.43
C GLN A 384 -14.58 -11.68 0.24
N SER A 385 -14.24 -12.16 -0.94
CA SER A 385 -14.11 -13.58 -1.25
C SER A 385 -12.80 -13.80 -1.98
N ASN A 386 -11.87 -14.50 -1.33
CA ASN A 386 -10.56 -14.84 -1.89
C ASN A 386 -10.47 -16.34 -2.09
N ASN A 387 -10.32 -16.79 -3.33
CA ASN A 387 -10.06 -18.18 -3.68
C ASN A 387 -8.62 -18.32 -4.16
N ARG A 388 -7.83 -19.06 -3.41
CA ARG A 388 -6.41 -19.31 -3.72
C ARG A 388 -6.19 -20.80 -3.97
N LYS A 389 -5.54 -21.07 -5.10
CA LYS A 389 -5.16 -22.40 -5.53
C LYS A 389 -3.66 -22.44 -5.78
N GLU A 390 -3.01 -23.51 -5.29
CA GLU A 390 -1.62 -23.76 -5.57
C GLU A 390 -1.48 -25.15 -6.20
N TYR A 391 -0.66 -25.23 -7.22
CA TYR A 391 -0.36 -26.46 -7.95
C TYR A 391 1.11 -26.80 -7.73
N ASP A 392 1.37 -28.11 -7.60
CA ASP A 392 2.70 -28.65 -7.35
C ASP A 392 3.15 -29.55 -8.52
N LEU A 393 4.41 -29.96 -8.52
CA LEU A 393 4.94 -30.95 -9.42
C LEU A 393 4.40 -32.34 -9.03
N ARG A 394 3.25 -32.70 -9.56
CA ARG A 394 2.55 -33.98 -9.29
C ARG A 394 2.55 -34.87 -10.54
N ARG A 395 2.41 -36.18 -10.36
CA ARG A 395 2.39 -37.17 -11.45
C ARG A 395 1.03 -37.86 -11.52
N GLY A 396 0.74 -38.44 -12.68
CA GLY A 396 -0.49 -39.20 -12.95
C GLY A 396 -1.75 -38.35 -12.95
N GLU A 397 -2.84 -38.88 -12.46
CA GLU A 397 -4.15 -38.23 -12.39
C GLU A 397 -4.21 -36.95 -11.53
N PHE A 398 -3.22 -36.75 -10.64
CA PHE A 398 -3.13 -35.57 -9.79
C PHE A 398 -2.32 -34.43 -10.41
N ARG A 399 -1.80 -34.57 -11.62
CA ARG A 399 -0.91 -33.56 -12.25
C ARG A 399 -1.58 -32.18 -12.33
N ASP A 400 -2.84 -32.14 -12.68
CA ASP A 400 -3.62 -30.91 -12.91
C ASP A 400 -4.61 -30.60 -11.76
N VAL A 401 -4.51 -31.36 -10.64
CA VAL A 401 -5.30 -31.15 -9.44
C VAL A 401 -4.54 -30.21 -8.51
N GLU A 402 -5.23 -29.24 -7.94
CA GLU A 402 -4.67 -28.31 -6.96
C GLU A 402 -4.08 -29.07 -5.76
N ALA A 403 -2.92 -28.68 -5.29
CA ALA A 403 -2.31 -29.17 -4.07
C ALA A 403 -2.79 -28.40 -2.83
N LEU A 404 -3.19 -27.15 -3.02
CA LEU A 404 -3.87 -26.31 -2.02
C LEU A 404 -5.02 -25.59 -2.71
N ASN A 405 -6.19 -25.56 -2.07
CA ASN A 405 -7.34 -24.79 -2.53
C ASN A 405 -8.11 -24.27 -1.32
N ILE A 406 -8.00 -22.98 -1.07
CA ILE A 406 -8.59 -22.30 0.08
C ILE A 406 -9.53 -21.21 -0.41
N LEU A 407 -10.74 -21.19 0.15
CA LEU A 407 -11.71 -20.13 -0.01
C LEU A 407 -11.87 -19.40 1.33
N LEU A 408 -11.42 -18.14 1.37
CA LEU A 408 -11.62 -17.25 2.51
C LEU A 408 -12.70 -16.22 2.18
N GLN A 409 -13.79 -16.21 2.97
CA GLN A 409 -14.86 -15.24 2.87
C GLN A 409 -14.86 -14.35 4.11
N THR A 410 -15.02 -13.06 3.93
CA THR A 410 -15.00 -12.09 5.03
C THR A 410 -16.11 -11.07 4.88
N HIS A 411 -16.87 -10.85 5.94
CA HIS A 411 -17.85 -9.79 6.09
C HIS A 411 -17.34 -8.79 7.15
N ASP A 412 -17.30 -7.50 6.79
CA ASP A 412 -16.92 -6.43 7.71
C ASP A 412 -18.03 -5.38 7.80
N LEU A 413 -18.32 -4.94 9.02
CA LEU A 413 -19.19 -3.82 9.32
C LEU A 413 -18.41 -2.79 10.14
N LEU A 414 -18.40 -1.55 9.70
CA LEU A 414 -17.75 -0.43 10.38
C LEU A 414 -18.78 0.69 10.60
N PHE A 415 -18.80 1.23 11.79
CA PHE A 415 -19.59 2.41 12.13
C PHE A 415 -18.72 3.38 12.89
N ASP A 416 -18.47 4.55 12.29
CA ASP A 416 -17.63 5.60 12.87
C ASP A 416 -18.47 6.86 13.15
N THR A 417 -18.14 7.53 14.24
CA THR A 417 -18.70 8.85 14.60
C THR A 417 -17.57 9.83 14.83
N PHE A 418 -17.76 11.05 14.32
CA PHE A 418 -16.83 12.16 14.46
C PHE A 418 -17.61 13.33 15.07
N TYR A 419 -17.27 13.66 16.31
CA TYR A 419 -17.85 14.78 17.02
C TYR A 419 -16.81 15.87 17.21
N SER A 420 -17.12 17.08 16.72
CA SER A 420 -16.28 18.28 16.91
C SER A 420 -17.05 19.28 17.77
N LYS A 421 -16.62 19.48 19.00
CA LYS A 421 -17.22 20.49 19.86
C LYS A 421 -16.90 21.92 19.37
N ASN A 422 -15.65 22.10 18.97
CA ASN A 422 -15.10 23.35 18.41
C ASN A 422 -13.87 22.99 17.55
N LYS A 423 -13.10 23.99 17.10
CA LYS A 423 -11.88 23.80 16.33
C LYS A 423 -10.77 23.06 17.07
N ASP A 424 -10.82 23.04 18.39
CA ASP A 424 -9.73 22.56 19.22
C ASP A 424 -9.97 21.15 19.73
N PHE A 425 -11.21 20.67 19.74
CA PHE A 425 -11.56 19.37 20.29
C PHE A 425 -12.37 18.54 19.29
N VAL A 426 -11.83 17.36 18.96
CA VAL A 426 -12.47 16.34 18.12
C VAL A 426 -12.45 14.99 18.86
N LEU A 427 -13.58 14.33 18.89
CA LEU A 427 -13.74 12.95 19.35
C LEU A 427 -14.10 12.07 18.15
N LYS A 428 -13.30 11.08 17.88
CA LYS A 428 -13.56 10.01 16.90
C LYS A 428 -13.86 8.74 17.67
N SER A 429 -14.99 8.09 17.41
CA SER A 429 -15.33 6.81 18.03
C SER A 429 -16.00 5.89 17.03
N GLY A 430 -15.94 4.58 17.26
CA GLY A 430 -16.57 3.66 16.35
C GLY A 430 -16.61 2.23 16.85
N LEU A 431 -17.38 1.45 16.09
CA LEU A 431 -17.59 0.03 16.28
C LEU A 431 -17.17 -0.72 15.00
N SER A 432 -16.57 -1.88 15.16
CA SER A 432 -16.24 -2.77 14.07
C SER A 432 -16.71 -4.19 14.38
N PHE A 433 -17.27 -4.85 13.39
CA PHE A 433 -17.58 -6.28 13.44
C PHE A 433 -17.04 -6.95 12.20
N GLN A 434 -16.38 -8.11 12.37
CA GLN A 434 -15.84 -8.92 11.28
C GLN A 434 -16.24 -10.38 11.50
N PHE A 435 -16.68 -11.03 10.45
CA PHE A 435 -16.87 -12.47 10.39
C PHE A 435 -16.12 -13.04 9.19
N GLN A 436 -15.34 -14.10 9.45
CA GLN A 436 -14.59 -14.83 8.43
C GLN A 436 -14.99 -16.30 8.44
N ASP A 437 -15.11 -16.88 7.25
CA ASP A 437 -15.22 -18.31 7.01
C ASP A 437 -14.11 -18.77 6.09
N ASN A 438 -13.33 -19.75 6.51
CA ASN A 438 -12.24 -20.34 5.75
C ASN A 438 -12.55 -21.80 5.46
N TYR A 439 -12.65 -22.14 4.20
CA TYR A 439 -12.85 -23.50 3.72
C TYR A 439 -11.64 -23.99 2.94
N SER A 440 -11.04 -25.10 3.40
CA SER A 440 -9.93 -25.79 2.76
C SER A 440 -10.43 -27.04 2.05
N ASN A 441 -10.40 -27.03 0.70
CA ASN A 441 -11.00 -28.08 -0.12
C ASN A 441 -10.29 -29.44 0.09
N PRO A 442 -10.98 -30.50 0.53
CA PRO A 442 -10.39 -31.82 0.74
C PRO A 442 -10.03 -32.58 -0.54
N ARG A 443 -10.61 -32.19 -1.69
CA ARG A 443 -10.38 -32.86 -2.98
C ARG A 443 -8.97 -32.71 -3.51
N THR A 444 -8.17 -31.82 -2.92
CA THR A 444 -6.74 -31.67 -3.24
C THR A 444 -5.93 -32.95 -2.99
N GLY A 445 -6.40 -33.85 -2.14
CA GLY A 445 -5.69 -35.09 -1.76
C GLY A 445 -4.39 -34.82 -1.00
N THR A 446 -4.22 -33.61 -0.44
CA THR A 446 -3.04 -33.23 0.34
C THR A 446 -3.40 -32.97 1.80
N LYS A 447 -2.39 -32.95 2.68
CA LYS A 447 -2.57 -32.47 4.05
C LYS A 447 -2.91 -30.98 3.97
N ARG A 448 -3.99 -30.57 4.64
CA ARG A 448 -4.43 -29.17 4.66
C ARG A 448 -3.44 -28.32 5.42
N LEU A 449 -2.87 -27.30 4.78
CA LEU A 449 -1.94 -26.36 5.40
C LEU A 449 -2.65 -25.59 6.53
N ILE A 450 -3.84 -25.05 6.25
CA ILE A 450 -4.69 -24.37 7.21
C ILE A 450 -6.05 -25.11 7.26
N PRO A 451 -6.60 -25.41 8.45
CA PRO A 451 -7.86 -26.09 8.58
C PRO A 451 -9.06 -25.20 8.28
N ASP A 452 -10.23 -25.82 8.12
CA ASP A 452 -11.50 -25.11 8.14
C ASP A 452 -11.66 -24.38 9.48
N HIS A 453 -11.99 -23.09 9.41
CA HIS A 453 -12.22 -22.30 10.63
C HIS A 453 -13.13 -21.12 10.38
N ASN A 454 -13.82 -20.71 11.44
CA ASN A 454 -14.57 -19.48 11.52
C ASN A 454 -13.86 -18.54 12.48
N ARG A 455 -13.84 -17.24 12.15
CA ARG A 455 -13.30 -16.20 13.02
C ARG A 455 -14.28 -15.04 13.14
N SER A 456 -14.53 -14.61 14.37
CA SER A 456 -15.38 -13.44 14.66
C SER A 456 -14.59 -12.44 15.46
N LYS A 457 -14.59 -11.18 15.03
CA LYS A 457 -13.97 -10.06 15.75
C LYS A 457 -15.01 -8.98 16.03
N PHE A 458 -15.00 -8.43 17.23
CA PHE A 458 -15.76 -7.24 17.59
C PHE A 458 -14.80 -6.22 18.20
N GLY A 459 -14.85 -4.97 17.75
CA GLY A 459 -13.97 -3.91 18.23
C GLY A 459 -14.74 -2.63 18.55
N VAL A 460 -14.29 -1.91 19.57
CA VAL A 460 -14.74 -0.57 19.94
C VAL A 460 -13.54 0.33 20.15
N TYR A 461 -13.58 1.56 19.64
CA TYR A 461 -12.50 2.52 19.81
C TYR A 461 -13.00 3.93 20.13
N GLY A 462 -12.12 4.72 20.77
CA GLY A 462 -12.26 6.14 20.95
C GLY A 462 -10.92 6.84 20.82
N ILE A 463 -10.87 7.94 20.06
CA ILE A 463 -9.70 8.79 19.86
C ILE A 463 -10.10 10.24 20.11
N THR A 464 -9.39 10.90 21.01
CA THR A 464 -9.56 12.31 21.32
C THR A 464 -8.39 13.11 20.76
N GLU A 465 -8.68 14.12 19.97
CA GLU A 465 -7.74 15.08 19.41
C GLU A 465 -7.96 16.44 20.08
N TYR A 466 -6.88 17.07 20.56
CA TYR A 466 -6.93 18.36 21.21
C TYR A 466 -5.82 19.30 20.70
N ASN A 467 -6.25 20.43 20.10
CA ASN A 467 -5.35 21.54 19.75
C ASN A 467 -5.21 22.45 20.97
N TYR A 468 -4.16 22.26 21.78
CA TYR A 468 -3.90 23.11 22.93
C TYR A 468 -3.55 24.54 22.51
N SER A 469 -2.80 24.67 21.39
CA SER A 469 -2.51 25.92 20.72
C SER A 469 -2.30 25.65 19.20
N ASN A 470 -2.12 26.70 18.41
CA ASN A 470 -1.85 26.54 16.97
C ASN A 470 -0.60 25.71 16.67
N ASP A 471 0.35 25.68 17.60
CA ASP A 471 1.65 25.02 17.47
C ASP A 471 1.82 23.78 18.34
N PHE A 472 0.86 23.47 19.23
CA PHE A 472 0.93 22.30 20.11
C PHE A 472 -0.37 21.50 20.11
N LYS A 473 -0.26 20.24 19.73
CA LYS A 473 -1.37 19.29 19.57
C LYS A 473 -1.13 18.03 20.37
N ILE A 474 -2.19 17.49 20.92
CA ILE A 474 -2.17 16.26 21.73
C ILE A 474 -3.26 15.34 21.23
N GLU A 475 -2.99 14.05 21.26
CA GLU A 475 -3.92 13.01 20.87
C GLU A 475 -3.82 11.82 21.80
N PHE A 476 -4.97 11.25 22.18
CA PHE A 476 -5.07 10.04 22.98
C PHE A 476 -6.12 9.13 22.39
N GLY A 477 -5.80 7.84 22.26
CA GLY A 477 -6.73 6.85 21.73
C GLY A 477 -6.65 5.54 22.47
N THR A 478 -7.80 4.86 22.51
CA THR A 478 -7.94 3.50 23.05
C THR A 478 -8.82 2.66 22.15
N ARG A 479 -8.54 1.36 22.11
CA ARG A 479 -9.33 0.35 21.40
C ARG A 479 -9.35 -0.95 22.17
N PHE A 480 -10.51 -1.59 22.17
CA PHE A 480 -10.69 -2.94 22.67
C PHE A 480 -11.27 -3.83 21.57
N ASP A 481 -10.65 -5.00 21.34
CA ASP A 481 -11.13 -5.99 20.38
C ASP A 481 -11.31 -7.34 21.07
N PHE A 482 -12.46 -7.97 20.83
CA PHE A 482 -12.72 -9.37 21.16
C PHE A 482 -12.57 -10.19 19.88
N ASP A 483 -11.81 -11.31 19.93
CA ASP A 483 -11.46 -12.11 18.77
C ASP A 483 -11.64 -13.59 19.13
N LYS A 484 -12.47 -14.30 18.36
CA LYS A 484 -12.75 -15.72 18.54
C LYS A 484 -12.44 -16.49 17.27
N ILE A 485 -11.64 -17.55 17.38
CA ILE A 485 -11.37 -18.52 16.32
C ILE A 485 -11.93 -19.89 16.74
N ASP A 486 -12.69 -20.54 15.84
CA ASP A 486 -13.23 -21.89 16.01
C ASP A 486 -12.77 -22.73 14.81
N ALA A 487 -11.85 -23.66 15.02
CA ALA A 487 -11.20 -24.45 13.99
C ALA A 487 -11.35 -25.95 14.22
N LYS A 488 -11.59 -26.71 13.14
CA LYS A 488 -11.58 -28.18 13.17
C LYS A 488 -10.37 -28.71 12.42
N LYS A 489 -9.55 -29.53 13.11
CA LYS A 489 -8.30 -30.04 12.52
C LYS A 489 -8.03 -31.47 12.91
N TYR A 490 -7.50 -32.24 11.95
CA TYR A 490 -6.92 -33.55 12.17
C TYR A 490 -5.44 -33.46 12.50
N TYR A 491 -5.00 -34.05 13.62
CA TYR A 491 -3.60 -34.24 14.00
C TYR A 491 -3.24 -35.71 13.94
N ARG A 492 -2.07 -36.08 13.44
CA ARG A 492 -1.52 -37.40 13.67
C ARG A 492 -1.29 -37.59 15.16
N ILE A 493 -1.56 -38.76 15.69
CA ILE A 493 -1.34 -39.07 17.11
C ILE A 493 0.13 -38.86 17.48
N SER A 494 1.07 -39.32 16.63
CA SER A 494 2.51 -39.07 16.79
C SER A 494 2.90 -37.61 16.90
N ASP A 495 2.32 -36.76 16.03
CA ASP A 495 2.61 -35.32 16.03
C ASP A 495 2.02 -34.63 17.29
N TRP A 496 0.87 -35.10 17.73
CA TRP A 496 0.19 -34.63 18.93
C TRP A 496 0.97 -34.96 20.19
N GLU A 497 1.46 -36.21 20.31
CA GLU A 497 2.28 -36.70 21.42
C GLU A 497 3.67 -36.02 21.42
N TYR A 498 4.32 -35.91 20.26
CA TYR A 498 5.61 -35.23 20.12
C TYR A 498 5.56 -33.78 20.61
N ASN A 499 4.44 -33.09 20.40
CA ASN A 499 4.24 -31.73 20.89
C ASN A 499 3.69 -31.68 22.33
N ASN A 500 3.48 -32.81 23.02
CA ASN A 500 2.89 -32.92 24.36
C ASN A 500 1.52 -32.19 24.48
N TYR A 501 0.72 -32.18 23.40
CA TYR A 501 -0.58 -31.50 23.39
C TYR A 501 -1.63 -32.13 24.28
N ASN A 502 -1.43 -33.39 24.74
CA ASN A 502 -2.31 -34.04 25.71
C ASN A 502 -2.39 -33.24 27.03
N GLU A 503 -1.29 -32.61 27.46
CA GLU A 503 -1.28 -31.86 28.73
C GLU A 503 -2.22 -30.65 28.71
N ASP A 504 -2.29 -29.94 27.56
CA ASP A 504 -3.01 -28.66 27.48
C ASP A 504 -4.34 -28.77 26.70
N PHE A 505 -4.46 -29.75 25.78
CA PHE A 505 -5.51 -29.77 24.75
C PHE A 505 -6.28 -31.08 24.62
N SER A 506 -6.10 -32.07 25.51
CA SER A 506 -6.84 -33.33 25.47
C SER A 506 -8.35 -33.15 25.42
N SER A 507 -8.89 -32.15 26.11
CA SER A 507 -10.32 -31.81 26.11
C SER A 507 -10.87 -31.32 24.78
N THR A 508 -10.01 -31.02 23.83
CA THR A 508 -10.40 -30.55 22.48
C THR A 508 -10.55 -31.69 21.47
N ILE A 509 -10.17 -32.90 21.87
CA ILE A 509 -10.31 -34.10 21.03
C ILE A 509 -11.79 -34.48 20.96
N ILE A 510 -12.33 -34.58 19.73
CA ILE A 510 -13.70 -35.01 19.46
C ILE A 510 -13.73 -36.52 19.22
N GLU A 511 -12.75 -37.03 18.47
CA GLU A 511 -12.75 -38.39 17.96
C GLU A 511 -11.31 -38.85 17.68
N GLU A 512 -11.05 -40.13 17.96
CA GLU A 512 -9.85 -40.81 17.45
C GLU A 512 -10.25 -41.65 16.23
N THR A 513 -9.62 -41.36 15.11
CA THR A 513 -9.94 -42.04 13.85
C THR A 513 -9.20 -43.38 13.68
N SER A 514 -9.75 -44.30 12.89
CA SER A 514 -9.06 -45.54 12.52
C SER A 514 -7.75 -45.36 11.78
N THR A 515 -7.44 -44.14 11.31
CA THR A 515 -6.20 -43.78 10.63
C THR A 515 -5.16 -43.13 11.55
N LEU A 516 -5.21 -43.41 12.85
CA LEU A 516 -4.28 -42.89 13.86
C LEU A 516 -4.19 -41.36 13.88
N LYS A 517 -5.33 -40.69 13.86
CA LYS A 517 -5.44 -39.24 13.96
C LYS A 517 -6.49 -38.85 15.00
N TYR A 518 -6.26 -37.77 15.71
CA TYR A 518 -7.27 -37.08 16.50
C TYR A 518 -7.97 -36.04 15.66
N LEU A 519 -9.30 -36.06 15.59
CA LEU A 519 -10.12 -34.93 15.15
C LEU A 519 -10.29 -34.02 16.38
N THR A 520 -9.88 -32.76 16.25
CA THR A 520 -9.99 -31.79 17.33
C THR A 520 -10.85 -30.60 16.93
N ARG A 521 -11.48 -29.94 17.93
CA ARG A 521 -12.10 -28.65 17.76
C ARG A 521 -11.42 -27.64 18.70
N GLN A 522 -10.74 -26.67 18.10
CA GLN A 522 -9.98 -25.64 18.82
C GLN A 522 -10.78 -24.34 18.85
N ILE A 523 -11.32 -23.98 20.03
CA ILE A 523 -11.97 -22.69 20.25
C ILE A 523 -11.01 -21.82 21.03
N ARG A 524 -10.55 -20.69 20.40
CA ARG A 524 -9.61 -19.76 21.01
C ARG A 524 -10.27 -18.39 21.11
N ASN A 525 -10.30 -17.83 22.31
CA ASN A 525 -10.84 -16.49 22.60
C ASN A 525 -9.71 -15.59 23.06
N PHE A 526 -9.67 -14.38 22.48
CA PHE A 526 -8.65 -13.38 22.83
C PHE A 526 -9.32 -12.04 23.10
N SER A 527 -8.85 -11.33 24.11
CA SER A 527 -9.25 -9.95 24.40
C SER A 527 -8.04 -9.06 24.21
N ASN A 528 -8.10 -8.16 23.22
CA ASN A 528 -7.00 -7.28 22.85
C ASN A 528 -7.32 -5.86 23.31
N PHE A 529 -6.36 -5.22 23.97
CA PHE A 529 -6.41 -3.81 24.34
C PHE A 529 -5.26 -3.07 23.68
N SER A 530 -5.56 -1.95 23.04
CA SER A 530 -4.56 -1.10 22.42
C SER A 530 -4.79 0.34 22.83
N SER A 531 -3.72 1.09 23.07
CA SER A 531 -3.79 2.50 23.46
C SER A 531 -2.62 3.26 22.84
N THR A 532 -2.86 4.52 22.49
CA THR A 532 -1.85 5.38 21.90
C THR A 532 -1.93 6.77 22.50
N PHE A 533 -0.77 7.40 22.65
CA PHE A 533 -0.62 8.79 23.01
C PHE A 533 0.30 9.48 22.01
N GLY A 534 -0.09 10.65 21.52
CA GLY A 534 0.69 11.45 20.60
C GLY A 534 0.76 12.91 21.03
N ALA A 535 1.90 13.52 20.83
CA ALA A 535 2.10 14.97 20.99
C ALA A 535 2.90 15.51 19.82
N LYS A 536 2.46 16.64 19.26
CA LYS A 536 3.13 17.34 18.16
C LYS A 536 3.33 18.79 18.51
N LYS A 537 4.59 19.28 18.39
CA LYS A 537 4.97 20.68 18.56
C LYS A 537 5.54 21.21 17.24
N ILE A 538 5.01 22.34 16.78
CA ILE A 538 5.56 23.10 15.65
C ILE A 538 6.47 24.17 16.24
N LEU A 539 7.75 24.10 15.91
CA LEU A 539 8.77 25.03 16.36
C LEU A 539 8.86 26.23 15.40
N LYS A 540 9.54 27.28 15.85
CA LYS A 540 9.87 28.43 15.01
C LYS A 540 10.63 27.92 13.75
N ASN A 541 10.41 28.55 12.60
CA ASN A 541 11.00 28.17 11.31
C ASN A 541 10.41 26.89 10.63
N GLY A 542 9.21 26.45 11.03
CA GLY A 542 8.51 25.37 10.36
C GLY A 542 9.03 23.96 10.68
N LEU A 543 9.94 23.82 11.64
CA LEU A 543 10.36 22.52 12.18
C LEU A 543 9.25 21.97 13.07
N SER A 544 8.81 20.74 12.84
CA SER A 544 7.86 20.04 13.70
C SER A 544 8.50 18.82 14.36
N THR A 545 8.17 18.62 15.61
CA THR A 545 8.56 17.44 16.40
C THR A 545 7.32 16.71 16.81
N THR A 546 7.30 15.38 16.59
CA THR A 546 6.18 14.50 16.96
C THR A 546 6.70 13.35 17.81
N ILE A 547 6.03 13.09 18.91
CA ILE A 547 6.29 11.92 19.78
C ILE A 547 5.01 11.08 19.80
N ASN A 548 5.16 9.78 19.58
CA ASN A 548 4.08 8.81 19.70
C ASN A 548 4.50 7.65 20.58
N LEU A 549 3.65 7.30 21.54
CA LEU A 549 3.78 6.10 22.36
C LEU A 549 2.57 5.22 22.09
N SER A 550 2.79 3.98 21.67
CA SER A 550 1.73 3.04 21.31
C SER A 550 1.90 1.75 22.09
N TYR A 551 0.84 1.30 22.72
CA TYR A 551 0.70 -0.06 23.25
C TYR A 551 -0.34 -0.79 22.40
N SER A 552 0.00 -1.93 21.82
CA SER A 552 -0.88 -2.71 20.97
C SER A 552 -0.83 -4.19 21.31
N THR A 553 -1.97 -4.86 21.19
CA THR A 553 -2.07 -6.30 21.36
C THR A 553 -2.64 -6.95 20.11
N ARG A 554 -2.12 -8.14 19.77
CA ARG A 554 -2.51 -8.89 18.58
C ARG A 554 -2.75 -10.35 18.93
N SER A 555 -3.89 -10.89 18.52
CA SER A 555 -4.16 -12.32 18.56
C SER A 555 -3.32 -13.08 17.54
N PRO A 556 -2.89 -14.31 17.80
CA PRO A 556 -2.38 -15.21 16.79
C PRO A 556 -3.39 -15.40 15.66
N ASN A 557 -2.91 -15.56 14.43
CA ASN A 557 -3.76 -15.90 13.29
C ASN A 557 -3.88 -17.43 13.10
N ALA A 558 -4.70 -17.85 12.14
CA ALA A 558 -4.95 -19.26 11.91
C ALA A 558 -3.69 -20.01 11.44
N SER A 559 -2.80 -19.39 10.67
CA SER A 559 -1.55 -20.03 10.24
C SER A 559 -0.57 -20.21 11.39
N GLU A 560 -0.45 -19.24 12.27
CA GLU A 560 0.44 -19.30 13.45
C GLU A 560 0.01 -20.40 14.42
N LEU A 561 -1.30 -20.65 14.56
CA LEU A 561 -1.85 -21.68 15.42
C LEU A 561 -1.88 -23.07 14.77
N PHE A 562 -2.22 -23.14 13.47
CA PHE A 562 -2.71 -24.38 12.88
C PHE A 562 -1.94 -24.84 11.64
N SER A 563 -0.98 -24.09 11.09
CA SER A 563 -0.23 -24.54 9.89
C SER A 563 0.34 -25.93 10.10
N ASP A 564 0.20 -26.80 9.07
CA ASP A 564 0.70 -28.17 9.18
C ASP A 564 0.81 -28.81 7.79
N GLY A 565 1.77 -28.36 7.01
CA GLY A 565 1.97 -28.94 5.69
C GLY A 565 2.86 -28.12 4.78
N LEU A 566 2.94 -28.57 3.54
CA LEU A 566 3.71 -27.91 2.50
C LEU A 566 2.98 -26.69 1.98
N HIS A 567 3.67 -25.57 2.00
CA HIS A 567 3.33 -24.34 1.33
C HIS A 567 3.97 -24.35 -0.05
N HIS A 568 3.18 -24.65 -1.07
CA HIS A 568 3.71 -25.04 -2.37
C HIS A 568 4.42 -23.87 -3.08
N SER A 569 3.92 -22.68 -2.97
CA SER A 569 4.53 -21.48 -3.56
C SER A 569 5.86 -21.07 -2.92
N LEU A 570 6.11 -21.49 -1.67
CA LEU A 570 7.39 -21.28 -0.95
C LEU A 570 8.35 -22.46 -1.01
N ALA A 571 7.88 -23.62 -1.48
CA ALA A 571 8.61 -24.89 -1.34
C ALA A 571 9.09 -25.12 0.12
N THR A 572 8.22 -24.83 1.10
CA THR A 572 8.54 -24.87 2.53
C THR A 572 7.43 -25.56 3.31
N ILE A 573 7.79 -26.43 4.24
CA ILE A 573 6.87 -27.02 5.21
C ILE A 573 6.70 -26.05 6.38
N GLU A 574 5.45 -25.66 6.65
CA GLU A 574 5.11 -24.75 7.75
C GLU A 574 4.37 -25.48 8.86
N LEU A 575 4.82 -25.24 10.11
CA LEU A 575 4.23 -25.83 11.31
C LEU A 575 3.80 -24.73 12.28
N GLY A 576 2.52 -24.75 12.64
CA GLY A 576 1.94 -23.90 13.70
C GLY A 576 2.14 -24.49 15.10
N ASP A 577 1.76 -23.74 16.12
CA ASP A 577 1.73 -24.22 17.50
C ASP A 577 0.50 -23.70 18.24
N LEU A 578 -0.28 -24.62 18.82
CA LEU A 578 -1.49 -24.32 19.59
C LEU A 578 -1.23 -23.45 20.84
N ARG A 579 0.02 -23.44 21.35
CA ARG A 579 0.43 -22.69 22.53
C ARG A 579 0.72 -21.21 22.27
N MET A 580 0.56 -20.73 21.04
CA MET A 580 0.79 -19.31 20.72
C MET A 580 -0.10 -18.41 21.57
N LYS A 581 0.52 -17.42 22.17
CA LYS A 581 -0.12 -16.39 23.00
C LYS A 581 -0.24 -15.07 22.22
N GLN A 582 -1.09 -14.17 22.74
CA GLN A 582 -1.20 -12.80 22.21
C GLN A 582 0.16 -12.09 22.26
N GLU A 583 0.52 -11.43 21.17
CA GLU A 583 1.64 -10.48 21.17
C GLU A 583 1.22 -9.18 21.88
N LYS A 584 2.18 -8.56 22.58
CA LYS A 584 2.01 -7.29 23.30
C LYS A 584 3.18 -6.38 22.97
N GLY A 585 2.93 -5.36 22.15
CA GLY A 585 3.95 -4.43 21.67
C GLY A 585 3.85 -3.08 22.35
N LEU A 586 4.98 -2.56 22.84
CA LEU A 586 5.14 -1.16 23.24
C LEU A 586 6.11 -0.51 22.27
N LYS A 587 5.68 0.56 21.57
CA LYS A 587 6.47 1.26 20.55
C LYS A 587 6.53 2.75 20.86
N LEU A 588 7.74 3.30 20.84
CA LEU A 588 8.01 4.74 20.89
C LEU A 588 8.49 5.20 19.52
N LEU A 589 7.91 6.27 19.01
CA LEU A 589 8.32 6.97 17.78
C LEU A 589 8.66 8.42 18.13
N LEU A 590 9.78 8.90 17.62
CA LEU A 590 10.17 10.31 17.66
C LEU A 590 10.43 10.77 16.21
N SER A 591 9.69 11.76 15.73
CA SER A 591 9.86 12.30 14.38
C SER A 591 10.21 13.78 14.42
N LEU A 592 11.18 14.16 13.58
CA LEU A 592 11.57 15.54 13.28
C LEU A 592 11.31 15.78 11.80
N GLU A 593 10.42 16.72 11.48
CA GLU A 593 10.02 17.02 10.10
C GLU A 593 10.18 18.50 9.81
N LYS A 594 10.74 18.84 8.67
CA LYS A 594 10.71 20.20 8.12
C LYS A 594 10.43 20.14 6.63
N SER A 595 9.51 20.99 6.19
CA SER A 595 9.17 21.10 4.78
C SER A 595 9.05 22.58 4.40
N ASN A 596 9.79 22.99 3.37
CA ASN A 596 9.64 24.26 2.69
C ASN A 596 9.96 24.07 1.20
N ASP A 597 9.82 25.09 0.40
CA ASP A 597 10.00 25.04 -1.06
C ASP A 597 11.40 24.59 -1.50
N ARG A 598 12.41 24.80 -0.68
CA ARG A 598 13.82 24.47 -1.01
C ARG A 598 14.31 23.19 -0.34
N LEU A 599 13.88 22.93 0.89
CA LEU A 599 14.44 21.89 1.74
C LEU A 599 13.33 21.12 2.44
N ASN A 600 13.32 19.81 2.27
CA ASN A 600 12.44 18.90 2.97
C ASN A 600 13.27 17.83 3.65
N TYR A 601 13.04 17.57 4.95
CA TYR A 601 13.64 16.43 5.61
C TYR A 601 12.70 15.85 6.67
N SER A 602 12.83 14.57 6.87
CA SER A 602 12.15 13.80 7.91
C SER A 602 13.14 12.81 8.52
N LEU A 603 13.21 12.78 9.84
CA LEU A 603 13.95 11.78 10.59
C LEU A 603 13.01 11.18 11.62
N THR A 604 12.74 9.88 11.52
CA THR A 604 11.93 9.15 12.48
C THR A 604 12.80 8.09 13.17
N LEU A 605 12.95 8.22 14.47
CA LEU A 605 13.59 7.22 15.34
C LEU A 605 12.50 6.36 15.98
N TYR A 606 12.75 5.07 16.10
CA TYR A 606 11.80 4.16 16.73
C TYR A 606 12.47 3.13 17.63
N ASN A 607 11.75 2.77 18.69
CA ASN A 607 12.11 1.69 19.60
C ASN A 607 10.85 0.91 19.97
N SER A 608 10.89 -0.42 19.84
CA SER A 608 9.79 -1.32 20.15
C SER A 608 10.24 -2.47 21.01
N LYS A 609 9.41 -2.81 22.00
CA LYS A 609 9.55 -4.03 22.82
C LYS A 609 8.29 -4.86 22.63
N ILE A 610 8.41 -6.09 22.13
CA ILE A 610 7.28 -6.97 21.84
C ILE A 610 7.42 -8.24 22.67
N LYS A 611 6.41 -8.50 23.51
CA LYS A 611 6.30 -9.74 24.30
C LYS A 611 5.52 -10.79 23.51
N ASN A 612 5.88 -12.09 23.68
CA ASN A 612 5.30 -13.24 22.97
C ASN A 612 5.36 -13.07 21.44
N PHE A 613 6.47 -12.56 20.92
CA PHE A 613 6.63 -12.31 19.49
C PHE A 613 6.57 -13.61 18.69
N ILE A 614 5.68 -13.69 17.70
CA ILE A 614 5.48 -14.90 16.88
C ILE A 614 6.26 -14.77 15.58
N ILE A 615 7.19 -15.68 15.34
CA ILE A 615 8.03 -15.69 14.14
C ILE A 615 8.05 -17.07 13.49
N LEU A 616 8.06 -17.12 12.15
CA LEU A 616 8.27 -18.33 11.38
C LEU A 616 9.77 -18.48 11.09
N GLN A 617 10.42 -19.45 11.72
CA GLN A 617 11.86 -19.68 11.59
C GLN A 617 12.20 -21.12 11.19
N PRO A 618 13.37 -21.37 10.59
CA PRO A 618 13.84 -22.72 10.32
C PRO A 618 13.85 -23.58 11.59
N THR A 619 13.55 -24.87 11.43
CA THR A 619 13.71 -25.86 12.50
C THR A 619 15.16 -26.34 12.59
N VAL A 620 15.57 -26.94 13.73
CA VAL A 620 16.93 -27.44 13.93
C VAL A 620 17.33 -28.51 12.92
N ASP A 621 16.37 -29.37 12.51
CA ASP A 621 16.54 -30.37 11.45
C ASP A 621 16.50 -29.75 10.04
N GLY A 622 16.14 -28.52 9.89
CA GLY A 622 16.26 -27.67 8.70
C GLY A 622 15.39 -28.07 7.52
N PHE A 623 14.99 -29.33 7.36
CA PHE A 623 14.29 -29.87 6.20
C PHE A 623 13.35 -31.03 6.55
N ASP A 624 12.49 -31.40 5.61
CA ASP A 624 11.72 -32.66 5.63
C ASP A 624 11.70 -33.28 4.23
N LEU A 625 11.72 -34.61 4.17
CA LEU A 625 11.61 -35.38 2.94
C LEU A 625 10.19 -35.94 2.82
N THR A 626 9.48 -35.47 1.82
CA THR A 626 8.13 -35.91 1.53
C THR A 626 8.11 -36.79 0.27
N ARG A 627 6.96 -37.41 -0.01
CA ARG A 627 6.74 -38.11 -1.30
C ARG A 627 6.82 -37.19 -2.53
N ARG A 628 6.90 -35.85 -2.33
CA ARG A 628 6.93 -34.85 -3.38
C ARG A 628 8.29 -34.20 -3.55
N GLY A 629 9.24 -34.48 -2.68
CA GLY A 629 10.56 -33.89 -2.69
C GLY A 629 11.04 -33.49 -1.31
N ALA A 630 12.22 -32.86 -1.28
CA ALA A 630 12.84 -32.32 -0.10
C ALA A 630 12.54 -30.82 0.01
N PHE A 631 12.11 -30.39 1.18
CA PHE A 631 11.69 -29.01 1.44
C PHE A 631 12.29 -28.48 2.72
N LEU A 632 12.61 -27.20 2.75
CA LEU A 632 12.95 -26.49 3.98
C LEU A 632 11.77 -26.57 4.96
N LYS A 633 12.06 -26.71 6.25
CA LYS A 633 11.07 -26.85 7.30
C LYS A 633 11.17 -25.67 8.26
N ARG A 634 10.05 -25.01 8.46
CA ARG A 634 9.93 -23.84 9.34
C ARG A 634 8.80 -24.06 10.34
N LYS A 635 8.97 -23.56 11.56
CA LYS A 635 7.96 -23.63 12.63
C LYS A 635 7.71 -22.23 13.18
N TYR A 636 6.43 -21.92 13.43
CA TYR A 636 6.08 -20.76 14.22
C TYR A 636 6.55 -20.95 15.66
N ARG A 637 7.27 -19.97 16.16
CA ARG A 637 7.81 -19.92 17.52
C ARG A 637 7.38 -18.63 18.20
N GLY A 638 6.93 -18.74 19.46
CA GLY A 638 6.69 -17.57 20.32
C GLY A 638 7.97 -17.20 21.08
N ILE A 639 8.56 -16.06 20.77
CA ILE A 639 9.72 -15.53 21.49
C ILE A 639 9.23 -14.69 22.67
N PRO A 640 9.72 -14.92 23.90
CA PRO A 640 9.24 -14.23 25.09
C PRO A 640 9.31 -12.70 24.98
N ILE A 641 10.44 -12.16 24.55
CA ILE A 641 10.67 -10.72 24.39
C ILE A 641 11.58 -10.49 23.17
N VAL A 642 11.17 -9.53 22.34
CA VAL A 642 11.96 -9.03 21.21
C VAL A 642 12.10 -7.52 21.33
N HIS A 643 13.27 -7.03 21.02
CA HIS A 643 13.61 -5.62 20.89
C HIS A 643 13.86 -5.27 19.43
N MET A 644 13.25 -4.16 18.97
CA MET A 644 13.46 -3.62 17.62
C MET A 644 13.73 -2.14 17.73
N ARG A 645 14.81 -1.67 17.13
CA ARG A 645 15.18 -0.24 17.12
C ARG A 645 15.75 0.15 15.76
N GLY A 646 15.54 1.38 15.37
CA GLY A 646 16.02 1.84 14.06
C GLY A 646 15.67 3.27 13.77
N PHE A 647 15.94 3.67 12.54
CA PHE A 647 15.56 4.97 12.02
C PHE A 647 15.13 4.91 10.57
N ASP A 648 14.29 5.88 10.19
CA ASP A 648 13.93 6.22 8.81
C ASP A 648 14.37 7.67 8.58
N PHE A 649 15.04 7.93 7.46
CA PHE A 649 15.51 9.25 7.09
C PHE A 649 15.16 9.54 5.64
N ASP A 650 14.53 10.69 5.41
CA ASP A 650 14.24 11.23 4.09
C ASP A 650 14.77 12.65 4.01
N PHE A 651 15.40 12.98 2.90
CA PHE A 651 15.93 14.32 2.65
C PHE A 651 15.73 14.67 1.19
N GLY A 652 15.26 15.88 0.94
CA GLY A 652 15.08 16.43 -0.40
C GLY A 652 15.51 17.88 -0.46
N VAL A 653 16.23 18.24 -1.51
CA VAL A 653 16.65 19.62 -1.77
C VAL A 653 16.38 19.99 -3.23
N ASN A 654 15.73 21.14 -3.40
CA ASN A 654 15.55 21.80 -4.69
C ASN A 654 16.73 22.78 -4.87
N PHE A 655 17.79 22.35 -5.58
CA PHE A 655 18.93 23.24 -5.90
C PHE A 655 18.49 24.38 -6.81
N SER A 656 17.58 24.08 -7.72
CA SER A 656 16.90 25.02 -8.61
C SER A 656 15.52 24.47 -8.98
N PRO A 657 14.65 25.24 -9.66
CA PRO A 657 13.39 24.72 -10.19
C PRO A 657 13.55 23.54 -11.18
N THR A 658 14.78 23.33 -11.67
CA THR A 658 15.11 22.30 -12.66
C THR A 658 15.97 21.16 -12.11
N ILE A 659 16.51 21.28 -10.90
CA ILE A 659 17.40 20.27 -10.30
C ILE A 659 16.91 19.94 -8.89
N VAL A 660 16.47 18.72 -8.70
CA VAL A 660 15.98 18.19 -7.42
C VAL A 660 16.78 16.95 -7.03
N PHE A 661 17.32 16.96 -5.83
CA PHE A 661 17.97 15.79 -5.23
C PHE A 661 17.12 15.26 -4.08
N LYS A 662 16.97 13.94 -4.00
CA LYS A 662 16.30 13.24 -2.91
C LYS A 662 17.15 12.06 -2.47
N THR A 663 17.18 11.83 -1.17
CA THR A 663 17.78 10.62 -0.59
C THR A 663 16.88 10.07 0.51
N SER A 664 16.82 8.77 0.61
CA SER A 664 16.13 8.08 1.71
C SER A 664 16.99 6.93 2.22
N SER A 665 16.97 6.69 3.51
CA SER A 665 17.66 5.58 4.13
C SER A 665 16.89 5.02 5.31
N SER A 666 17.10 3.75 5.60
CA SER A 666 16.47 3.07 6.74
C SER A 666 17.40 2.03 7.32
N PHE A 667 17.35 1.91 8.63
CA PHE A 667 18.13 0.96 9.40
C PHE A 667 17.27 0.32 10.48
N LEU A 668 17.45 -0.97 10.70
CA LEU A 668 16.77 -1.75 11.73
C LEU A 668 17.73 -2.75 12.36
N GLU A 669 17.70 -2.82 13.67
CA GLU A 669 18.18 -3.94 14.47
C GLU A 669 17.01 -4.61 15.19
N ALA A 670 17.00 -5.94 15.20
CA ALA A 670 16.00 -6.74 15.90
C ALA A 670 16.62 -7.97 16.53
N PHE A 671 16.39 -8.17 17.83
CA PHE A 671 17.02 -9.22 18.63
C PHE A 671 16.15 -9.71 19.78
N GLU A 672 16.35 -10.94 20.20
CA GLU A 672 15.75 -11.53 21.41
C GLU A 672 16.36 -10.88 22.67
N ASP A 673 15.75 -11.10 23.84
CA ASP A 673 16.20 -10.50 25.11
C ASP A 673 17.63 -10.92 25.54
N ASP A 674 18.10 -12.07 25.04
CA ASP A 674 19.47 -12.58 25.21
C ASP A 674 20.49 -12.03 24.20
N GLY A 675 20.06 -11.19 23.26
CA GLY A 675 20.89 -10.61 22.21
C GLY A 675 20.93 -11.41 20.90
N THR A 676 20.26 -12.56 20.80
CA THR A 676 20.19 -13.35 19.57
C THR A 676 19.46 -12.56 18.48
N PRO A 677 20.07 -12.36 17.28
CA PRO A 677 19.41 -11.65 16.18
C PRO A 677 18.17 -12.42 15.67
N LEU A 678 17.21 -11.69 15.11
CA LEU A 678 16.07 -12.32 14.45
C LEU A 678 16.37 -12.69 12.99
N VAL A 679 15.69 -13.72 12.49
CA VAL A 679 15.79 -14.15 11.08
C VAL A 679 15.09 -13.14 10.17
N ASP A 680 15.55 -13.06 8.90
CA ASP A 680 14.88 -12.33 7.82
C ASP A 680 14.62 -10.83 8.14
N MET A 681 15.50 -10.18 8.90
CA MET A 681 15.43 -8.75 9.18
C MET A 681 16.09 -7.95 8.05
N PRO A 682 15.45 -6.84 7.58
CA PRO A 682 15.97 -6.07 6.45
C PRO A 682 17.34 -5.46 6.77
N PRO A 683 18.29 -5.50 5.81
CA PRO A 683 19.56 -4.80 5.91
C PRO A 683 19.40 -3.28 5.74
N PHE A 684 20.44 -2.52 6.08
CA PHE A 684 20.50 -1.09 5.78
C PHE A 684 20.34 -0.85 4.28
N ASN A 685 19.51 0.13 3.91
CA ASN A 685 19.37 0.59 2.54
C ASN A 685 19.54 2.12 2.43
N LEU A 686 20.02 2.54 1.26
CA LEU A 686 20.17 3.95 0.90
C LEU A 686 19.73 4.12 -0.56
N LYS A 687 18.73 4.97 -0.78
CA LYS A 687 18.23 5.31 -2.11
C LYS A 687 18.54 6.78 -2.39
N ASN A 688 19.11 7.05 -3.56
CA ASN A 688 19.35 8.40 -4.03
C ASN A 688 18.65 8.63 -5.36
N GLN A 689 18.14 9.83 -5.56
CA GLN A 689 17.48 10.23 -6.81
C GLN A 689 17.90 11.65 -7.16
N LEU A 690 18.25 11.86 -8.41
CA LEU A 690 18.58 13.16 -8.99
C LEU A 690 17.69 13.38 -10.21
N ASP A 691 16.87 14.41 -10.13
CA ASP A 691 15.92 14.80 -11.16
C ASP A 691 16.43 16.08 -11.85
N PHE A 692 16.57 16.03 -13.18
CA PHE A 692 16.87 17.16 -14.03
C PHE A 692 15.67 17.44 -14.95
N THR A 693 15.14 18.66 -14.92
CA THR A 693 14.12 19.12 -15.85
C THR A 693 14.75 20.05 -16.87
N VAL A 694 14.82 19.59 -18.12
CA VAL A 694 15.36 20.36 -19.25
C VAL A 694 14.21 20.98 -20.03
N PHE A 695 14.41 22.16 -20.62
CA PHE A 695 13.43 22.91 -21.40
C PHE A 695 12.17 23.33 -20.61
N LYS A 696 12.10 24.61 -20.24
CA LYS A 696 10.97 25.17 -19.46
C LYS A 696 9.62 25.11 -20.18
N SER A 697 9.59 25.33 -21.51
CA SER A 697 8.37 25.33 -22.34
C SER A 697 7.84 23.92 -22.63
N HIS A 698 8.73 22.92 -22.75
CA HIS A 698 8.38 21.54 -23.02
C HIS A 698 9.24 20.62 -22.13
N PRO A 699 8.90 20.52 -20.85
CA PRO A 699 9.78 19.89 -19.87
C PRO A 699 10.07 18.43 -20.20
N LEU A 700 11.37 18.11 -20.26
CA LEU A 700 11.90 16.75 -20.31
C LEU A 700 12.51 16.44 -18.95
N LEU A 701 11.92 15.51 -18.22
CA LEU A 701 12.49 15.01 -16.98
C LEU A 701 13.52 13.92 -17.29
N ILE A 702 14.73 14.11 -16.78
CA ILE A 702 15.79 13.10 -16.74
C ILE A 702 16.00 12.73 -15.28
N ARG A 703 15.84 11.46 -14.95
CA ARG A 703 16.03 10.96 -13.58
C ARG A 703 17.13 9.92 -13.53
N LEU A 704 18.06 10.09 -12.62
CA LEU A 704 19.03 9.10 -12.21
C LEU A 704 18.71 8.68 -10.79
N SER A 705 18.66 7.39 -10.52
CA SER A 705 18.50 6.89 -9.16
C SER A 705 19.42 5.71 -8.88
N SER A 706 19.91 5.64 -7.65
CA SER A 706 20.69 4.51 -7.16
C SER A 706 20.06 3.92 -5.92
N GLU A 707 20.17 2.59 -5.79
CA GLU A 707 19.74 1.86 -4.60
C GLU A 707 20.90 1.00 -4.11
N PHE A 708 21.44 1.39 -2.96
CA PHE A 708 22.46 0.61 -2.25
C PHE A 708 21.79 -0.18 -1.13
N VAL A 709 22.06 -1.50 -1.10
CA VAL A 709 21.63 -2.41 -0.04
C VAL A 709 22.86 -3.06 0.56
N ALA A 710 23.05 -2.87 1.85
CA ALA A 710 24.19 -3.45 2.57
C ALA A 710 23.99 -4.95 2.79
N GLN A 711 25.08 -5.69 3.02
CA GLN A 711 24.99 -7.03 3.54
C GLN A 711 24.41 -7.00 4.96
N GLN A 712 23.51 -7.95 5.28
CA GLN A 712 23.02 -8.10 6.65
C GLN A 712 24.08 -8.75 7.52
N ASN A 713 24.50 -8.08 8.59
CA ASN A 713 25.55 -8.59 9.48
C ASN A 713 24.99 -9.21 10.78
N ASN A 714 23.71 -8.92 11.09
CA ASN A 714 23.04 -9.41 12.29
C ASN A 714 22.01 -10.49 11.91
N PHE A 715 22.43 -11.74 11.95
CA PHE A 715 21.55 -12.88 11.62
C PHE A 715 21.90 -14.07 12.52
N PRO A 716 20.93 -14.94 12.87
CA PRO A 716 21.21 -16.14 13.65
C PRO A 716 21.79 -17.24 12.76
N TYR A 717 22.67 -18.04 13.33
CA TYR A 717 23.16 -19.26 12.67
C TYR A 717 22.08 -20.33 12.68
N GLN A 718 21.68 -20.82 11.50
CA GLN A 718 20.61 -21.81 11.32
C GLN A 718 20.95 -22.86 10.25
N ASN A 719 22.23 -23.02 9.93
CA ASN A 719 22.70 -24.03 8.99
C ASN A 719 22.43 -25.44 9.54
N PHE A 720 22.25 -26.38 8.67
CA PHE A 720 22.06 -27.79 9.04
C PHE A 720 23.03 -28.72 8.33
N MET A 721 23.30 -29.88 8.96
CA MET A 721 24.18 -30.91 8.37
C MET A 721 23.34 -31.88 7.54
N TYR A 722 23.86 -32.17 6.36
CA TYR A 722 23.30 -33.16 5.45
C TYR A 722 24.28 -34.33 5.28
N ASN A 723 23.78 -35.54 5.54
CA ASN A 723 24.53 -36.78 5.32
C ASN A 723 24.31 -37.29 3.90
N PHE A 724 25.36 -37.56 3.18
CA PHE A 724 25.32 -38.18 1.85
C PHE A 724 26.33 -39.35 1.77
N ILE A 725 26.11 -40.25 0.84
CA ILE A 725 26.98 -41.41 0.63
C ILE A 725 27.77 -41.15 -0.63
N GLU A 726 29.11 -41.16 -0.50
CA GLU A 726 30.05 -41.09 -1.62
C GLU A 726 31.04 -42.29 -1.47
N GLU A 727 31.17 -43.09 -2.52
CA GLU A 727 32.01 -44.29 -2.55
C GLU A 727 31.78 -45.25 -1.37
N GLY A 728 30.53 -45.32 -0.86
CA GLY A 728 30.18 -46.18 0.26
C GLY A 728 30.49 -45.62 1.66
N VAL A 729 31.01 -44.38 1.74
CA VAL A 729 31.30 -43.67 2.99
C VAL A 729 30.21 -42.63 3.24
N ILE A 730 29.72 -42.58 4.49
CA ILE A 730 28.80 -41.49 4.91
C ILE A 730 29.63 -40.25 5.19
N LEU A 731 29.44 -39.21 4.37
CA LEU A 731 30.05 -37.91 4.54
C LEU A 731 28.97 -36.90 5.02
N GLN A 732 29.42 -35.87 5.73
CA GLN A 732 28.58 -34.78 6.17
C GLN A 732 28.93 -33.49 5.42
N LYS A 733 27.91 -32.79 4.93
CA LYS A 733 28.08 -31.47 4.31
C LYS A 733 27.15 -30.49 4.98
N GLU A 734 27.66 -29.30 5.26
CA GLU A 734 26.84 -28.20 5.74
C GLU A 734 26.01 -27.59 4.60
N VAL A 735 24.75 -27.30 4.91
CA VAL A 735 23.85 -26.58 4.04
C VAL A 735 23.63 -25.18 4.64
N ASP A 736 24.14 -24.20 3.95
CA ASP A 736 24.13 -22.81 4.43
C ASP A 736 22.83 -22.08 4.05
N ILE A 737 21.93 -21.94 5.02
CA ILE A 737 20.69 -21.16 4.92
C ILE A 737 20.72 -19.86 5.72
N SER A 738 21.84 -19.58 6.39
CA SER A 738 22.01 -18.43 7.27
C SER A 738 22.69 -17.25 6.60
N SER A 739 23.75 -17.51 5.84
CA SER A 739 24.62 -16.46 5.30
C SER A 739 23.89 -15.51 4.37
N PRO A 740 23.89 -14.20 4.68
CA PRO A 740 23.28 -13.20 3.84
C PRO A 740 24.06 -12.99 2.53
N PRO A 741 23.36 -12.65 1.43
CA PRO A 741 24.01 -12.24 0.20
C PRO A 741 24.90 -11.01 0.38
N SER A 742 25.88 -10.84 -0.50
CA SER A 742 26.73 -9.65 -0.54
C SER A 742 25.92 -8.37 -0.79
N SER A 743 26.49 -7.24 -0.35
CA SER A 743 25.92 -5.91 -0.67
C SER A 743 25.89 -5.66 -2.18
N TYR A 744 24.94 -4.84 -2.62
CA TYR A 744 24.82 -4.46 -4.03
C TYR A 744 24.38 -2.99 -4.18
N ASN A 745 24.63 -2.43 -5.36
CA ASN A 745 24.19 -1.09 -5.72
C ASN A 745 23.63 -1.10 -7.14
N LEU A 746 22.36 -0.76 -7.28
CA LEU A 746 21.64 -0.70 -8.55
C LEU A 746 21.53 0.73 -9.03
N LEU A 747 21.86 0.98 -10.30
CA LEU A 747 21.66 2.26 -10.94
C LEU A 747 20.50 2.16 -11.91
N ASN A 748 19.59 3.14 -11.88
CA ASN A 748 18.43 3.24 -12.75
C ASN A 748 18.42 4.59 -13.46
N PHE A 749 17.87 4.59 -14.66
CA PHE A 749 17.74 5.76 -15.53
C PHE A 749 16.33 5.89 -16.05
N GLU A 750 15.79 7.12 -16.10
CA GLU A 750 14.44 7.39 -16.61
C GLU A 750 14.41 8.71 -17.41
N LEU A 751 13.70 8.69 -18.52
CA LEU A 751 13.31 9.85 -19.31
C LEU A 751 11.79 9.95 -19.34
N LYS A 752 11.24 11.12 -19.03
CA LYS A 752 9.79 11.36 -19.09
C LYS A 752 9.50 12.69 -19.77
N LYS A 753 8.62 12.67 -20.75
CA LYS A 753 8.19 13.86 -21.48
C LYS A 753 6.68 13.88 -21.63
N ASN A 754 6.07 15.04 -21.33
CA ASN A 754 4.68 15.31 -21.64
C ASN A 754 4.57 15.98 -23.02
N PHE A 755 3.68 15.46 -23.86
CA PHE A 755 3.33 16.04 -25.14
C PHE A 755 1.88 16.55 -25.08
N PHE A 756 1.65 17.76 -25.58
CA PHE A 756 0.33 18.38 -25.69
C PHE A 756 -0.44 18.49 -24.36
N GLY A 757 0.24 18.41 -23.21
CA GLY A 757 -0.38 18.50 -21.89
C GLY A 757 -1.08 17.23 -21.38
N ASN A 758 -1.37 16.26 -22.25
CA ASN A 758 -2.19 15.10 -21.95
C ASN A 758 -1.58 13.74 -22.35
N LEU A 759 -0.45 13.71 -23.05
CA LEU A 759 0.23 12.49 -23.44
C LEU A 759 1.63 12.42 -22.82
N ASP A 760 1.80 11.55 -21.82
CA ASP A 760 3.10 11.26 -21.21
C ASP A 760 3.77 10.08 -21.89
N PHE A 761 5.02 10.31 -22.31
CA PHE A 761 5.93 9.29 -22.81
C PHE A 761 7.05 9.07 -21.80
N ARG A 762 7.32 7.82 -21.45
CA ARG A 762 8.35 7.41 -20.49
C ARG A 762 9.19 6.29 -21.05
N ILE A 763 10.53 6.45 -20.96
CA ILE A 763 11.51 5.39 -21.19
C ILE A 763 12.29 5.22 -19.90
N TYR A 764 12.57 3.99 -19.51
CA TYR A 764 13.36 3.72 -18.32
C TYR A 764 14.23 2.48 -18.48
N VAL A 765 15.32 2.45 -17.72
CA VAL A 765 16.21 1.30 -17.59
C VAL A 765 16.50 1.09 -16.11
N GLU A 766 16.12 -0.06 -15.60
CA GLU A 766 16.45 -0.50 -14.24
C GLU A 766 17.66 -1.43 -14.28
N ASN A 767 18.50 -1.40 -13.23
CA ASN A 767 19.74 -2.17 -13.15
C ASN A 767 20.60 -1.96 -14.42
N VAL A 768 20.93 -0.69 -14.71
CA VAL A 768 21.64 -0.28 -15.95
C VAL A 768 22.90 -1.11 -16.23
N PHE A 769 23.65 -1.46 -15.17
CA PHE A 769 24.88 -2.25 -15.29
C PHE A 769 24.66 -3.75 -15.33
N ASN A 770 23.40 -4.22 -15.30
CA ASN A 770 23.05 -5.65 -15.30
C ASN A 770 23.77 -6.44 -14.19
N ILE A 771 23.80 -5.85 -12.98
CA ILE A 771 24.44 -6.45 -11.81
C ILE A 771 23.69 -7.72 -11.41
N ASN A 772 24.45 -8.81 -11.22
CA ASN A 772 23.94 -10.06 -10.66
C ASN A 772 23.94 -9.96 -9.12
N TYR A 773 22.76 -10.09 -8.50
CA TYR A 773 22.59 -9.94 -7.06
C TYR A 773 21.49 -10.86 -6.52
N ARG A 774 21.48 -11.03 -5.22
CA ARG A 774 20.42 -11.73 -4.46
C ARG A 774 19.92 -10.82 -3.34
N ASN A 775 18.61 -10.72 -3.19
CA ASN A 775 18.00 -9.93 -2.11
C ASN A 775 17.84 -10.81 -0.87
N TYR A 776 18.32 -10.35 0.29
CA TYR A 776 18.24 -11.09 1.55
C TYR A 776 16.80 -11.44 1.95
N LEU A 777 15.83 -10.58 1.65
CA LEU A 777 14.41 -10.81 1.93
C LEU A 777 13.67 -11.60 0.85
N ASN A 778 14.36 -12.05 -0.21
CA ASN A 778 13.78 -13.00 -1.16
C ASN A 778 13.90 -14.42 -0.59
N ARG A 779 12.77 -15.04 -0.31
CA ARG A 779 12.70 -16.41 0.23
C ARG A 779 13.24 -17.47 -0.74
N LEU A 780 13.24 -17.16 -2.04
CA LEU A 780 13.80 -18.03 -3.08
C LEU A 780 15.28 -17.70 -3.43
N ARG A 781 15.93 -16.82 -2.67
CA ARG A 781 17.33 -16.40 -2.87
C ARG A 781 18.34 -17.55 -2.94
N PHE A 782 18.02 -18.69 -2.31
CA PHE A 782 18.86 -19.87 -2.35
C PHE A 782 18.87 -20.57 -3.71
N PHE A 783 17.83 -20.36 -4.52
CA PHE A 783 17.58 -21.10 -5.75
C PHE A 783 17.85 -20.29 -7.01
N SER A 784 17.95 -18.97 -6.92
CA SER A 784 18.25 -18.09 -8.06
C SER A 784 18.72 -16.70 -7.63
N SER A 785 19.32 -15.99 -8.60
CA SER A 785 19.55 -14.55 -8.51
C SER A 785 18.26 -13.77 -8.80
N GLU A 786 18.30 -12.46 -8.56
CA GLU A 786 17.23 -11.52 -8.90
C GLU A 786 17.20 -11.24 -10.43
N VAL A 787 16.14 -10.54 -10.88
CA VAL A 787 16.03 -10.10 -12.27
C VAL A 787 17.17 -9.18 -12.66
N GLY A 788 17.71 -9.37 -13.85
CA GLY A 788 18.74 -8.52 -14.44
C GLY A 788 18.21 -7.16 -14.88
N ARG A 789 18.83 -6.57 -15.89
CA ARG A 789 18.41 -5.29 -16.45
C ARG A 789 17.01 -5.38 -17.06
N ILE A 790 16.20 -4.35 -16.84
CA ILE A 790 14.89 -4.15 -17.45
C ILE A 790 14.88 -2.81 -18.18
N SER A 791 14.58 -2.81 -19.47
CA SER A 791 14.32 -1.59 -20.24
C SER A 791 12.83 -1.52 -20.59
N GLY A 792 12.21 -0.37 -20.40
CA GLY A 792 10.77 -0.23 -20.61
C GLY A 792 10.38 1.05 -21.31
N ILE A 793 9.23 0.98 -22.01
CA ILE A 793 8.58 2.09 -22.68
C ILE A 793 7.13 2.15 -22.23
N GLU A 794 6.64 3.34 -21.93
CA GLU A 794 5.27 3.57 -21.49
C GLU A 794 4.66 4.81 -22.17
N LEU A 795 3.37 4.69 -22.49
CA LEU A 795 2.54 5.78 -22.98
C LEU A 795 1.33 5.94 -22.05
N ASN A 796 1.05 7.16 -21.60
CA ASN A 796 -0.09 7.52 -20.78
C ASN A 796 -0.84 8.68 -21.43
N TYR A 797 -2.12 8.49 -21.69
CA TYR A 797 -3.00 9.52 -22.22
C TYR A 797 -4.06 9.86 -21.17
N THR A 798 -4.18 11.14 -20.82
CA THR A 798 -5.21 11.66 -19.91
C THR A 798 -6.19 12.53 -20.68
N PHE A 799 -7.48 12.44 -20.37
CA PHE A 799 -8.54 13.21 -21.05
C PHE A 799 -9.61 13.70 -20.09
#